data_8af2bb494e80988aed583e21f88a12b1
#
_entry.id   8af2bb494e80988aed583e21f88a12b1
#
_cell.length_a   1.000
_cell.length_b   1.000
_cell.length_c   1.000
_cell.angle_alpha   90.00
_cell.angle_beta   90.00
_cell.angle_gamma   90.00
#
_symmetry.space_group_name_H-M   'P 1'
#
loop_
_entity.id
_entity.type
_entity.pdbx_description
1 polymer ?
#
loop_
_entity_poly.entity_id
_entity_poly.type
_entity_poly.pdbx_seq_one_letter_code
_entity_poly.pdbx_strand_id
1 'polypeptide(L)'
;MAADGVQPLAAAAPPKLVPLSYAQRRLWFIDQLEGPSPIYNMALALRLCGPLDVEALRVAVTDVVGRHRSLRTVFPATDGIPEQRVIDATAADAGWQVTDAVAWPASRLPQAIAALVRYRFDLANQIPLRTELFSVGADEHVLVIVMHHIAADRWSLSPLLRDLATAYTARCAGAVPGWDELTLHYVDYCRWQRDQLGELDDTTSPICAGLAYWQQTLAGLPERLELPADRHYPQVARHEGAGVAVDWPVALRQSVARLAREHRATSFMVITAGVVALLARLSGNTDIAVGIPVAGRTEAAFEEMVGLFVNTVVLRISVAGNPNLTELITRVREASLDAYDHQDVPFEVVVERLNPTRSLTHHPLIQVMLAWQSPAPADELMLPGLCVSSIPADTYAAPLDLTLTFGDRFTPNGAHAGIGGEIIYRTDVFAAPSIERLRDRLERLLTAMTADPSAPLSSIDVLDAAEHAHLDAIGNRAALGKTFAPVSIPELFGAQVARTPRSVALTGVDRRLTYAQLERAANRLAHALIDAGVGPGAVVALLLARSVPATVAIIAVLKTGAAYLPIDTQHPSARIGFMLTDASPKAAITTTDLAPLLVAAGATDLAVIDVDDPRIDTYPSTAPPTPAADHVAYIMYTSGTTGTPKGVAITHRNVTQLFDVVPPFTATAGKAGAQCHSYSFDFSVWEMWGALLHGGRLVVVPDAVARSASDLHALLVREHVDVLTQTPSAIGMLPRRGLESAAVVLLGEVCPVELVDRWAPGRMMINTYGPTEATVWVSTSTPLVADSAPPPIGSPVPGAALFVLDGWLRPVPVGVVGELYQPKVL
;
A
#
# COMPACT_ATOMS: atom_id res chain seq x y z
N MET A 1 -26.57 10.71 -35.88
CA MET A 1 -26.69 11.81 -36.89
C MET A 1 -25.38 11.86 -37.65
N ALA A 2 -25.50 11.82 -38.94
CA ALA A 2 -24.59 11.86 -40.07
C ALA A 2 -23.07 11.92 -39.79
N ALA A 3 -22.35 10.89 -40.25
CA ALA A 3 -20.94 10.88 -40.59
C ALA A 3 -20.67 11.79 -41.83
N ASP A 4 -20.61 13.08 -41.62
CA ASP A 4 -20.22 14.04 -42.66
C ASP A 4 -18.86 14.60 -42.28
N GLY A 5 -17.78 14.08 -42.91
CA GLY A 5 -16.46 14.66 -42.84
C GLY A 5 -15.28 13.70 -42.94
N VAL A 6 -15.52 12.37 -42.97
CA VAL A 6 -14.41 11.41 -43.14
C VAL A 6 -13.96 11.42 -44.61
N GLN A 7 -12.78 11.96 -44.91
CA GLN A 7 -12.21 11.83 -46.24
C GLN A 7 -11.90 10.36 -46.55
N PRO A 8 -12.31 9.85 -47.72
CA PRO A 8 -12.05 8.45 -48.08
C PRO A 8 -10.54 8.22 -48.20
N LEU A 9 -10.08 7.13 -47.61
CA LEU A 9 -8.70 6.67 -47.67
C LEU A 9 -8.35 6.37 -49.14
N ALA A 10 -7.42 7.11 -49.72
CA ALA A 10 -6.93 6.89 -51.08
C ALA A 10 -5.41 6.63 -51.06
N ALA A 11 -4.95 5.66 -51.85
CA ALA A 11 -3.52 5.45 -52.05
C ALA A 11 -2.92 6.68 -52.73
N ALA A 12 -2.09 7.42 -52.00
CA ALA A 12 -1.37 8.57 -52.55
C ALA A 12 0.05 8.16 -53.03
N ALA A 13 0.60 8.88 -54.00
CA ALA A 13 1.98 8.66 -54.42
C ALA A 13 2.94 8.86 -53.24
N PRO A 14 3.94 7.98 -53.03
CA PRO A 14 4.79 8.01 -51.83
C PRO A 14 5.59 9.33 -51.80
N PRO A 15 5.47 10.12 -50.69
CA PRO A 15 6.36 11.26 -50.46
C PRO A 15 7.78 10.76 -50.17
N LYS A 16 8.74 11.67 -50.26
CA LYS A 16 10.16 11.38 -49.98
C LYS A 16 10.42 10.97 -48.51
N LEU A 17 9.56 11.40 -47.58
CA LEU A 17 9.62 11.07 -46.14
C LEU A 17 8.24 10.62 -45.69
N VAL A 18 8.16 9.47 -45.00
CA VAL A 18 6.93 8.95 -44.42
C VAL A 18 6.98 9.10 -42.90
N PRO A 19 6.10 9.93 -42.29
CA PRO A 19 6.09 10.11 -40.85
C PRO A 19 5.63 8.84 -40.13
N LEU A 20 6.11 8.63 -38.94
CA LEU A 20 5.63 7.62 -38.04
C LEU A 20 4.19 7.94 -37.54
N SER A 21 3.39 6.90 -37.24
CA SER A 21 2.17 7.12 -36.42
C SER A 21 2.56 7.63 -35.02
N TYR A 22 1.59 8.20 -34.28
CA TYR A 22 1.85 8.65 -32.92
C TYR A 22 2.34 7.50 -32.03
N ALA A 23 1.73 6.32 -32.11
CA ALA A 23 2.14 5.15 -31.36
C ALA A 23 3.55 4.66 -31.72
N GLN A 24 3.87 4.62 -33.04
CA GLN A 24 5.22 4.27 -33.49
C GLN A 24 6.26 5.27 -32.99
N ARG A 25 5.96 6.57 -33.02
CA ARG A 25 6.87 7.63 -32.54
C ARG A 25 7.22 7.45 -31.07
N ARG A 26 6.24 7.08 -30.24
CA ARG A 26 6.49 6.77 -28.82
C ARG A 26 7.42 5.58 -28.66
N LEU A 27 7.13 4.45 -29.29
CA LEU A 27 7.95 3.25 -29.16
C LEU A 27 9.38 3.49 -29.65
N TRP A 28 9.52 4.22 -30.77
CA TRP A 28 10.83 4.63 -31.27
C TRP A 28 11.57 5.53 -30.26
N PHE A 29 10.87 6.50 -29.64
CA PHE A 29 11.48 7.39 -28.65
C PHE A 29 11.96 6.62 -27.42
N ILE A 30 11.16 5.66 -26.94
CA ILE A 30 11.55 4.80 -25.80
C ILE A 30 12.78 3.97 -26.17
N ASP A 31 12.81 3.38 -27.36
CA ASP A 31 13.97 2.62 -27.84
C ASP A 31 15.24 3.47 -27.91
N GLN A 32 15.14 4.73 -28.32
CA GLN A 32 16.28 5.66 -28.32
C GLN A 32 16.74 6.07 -26.92
N LEU A 33 15.81 6.19 -25.98
CA LEU A 33 16.09 6.61 -24.60
C LEU A 33 16.71 5.49 -23.77
N GLU A 34 16.16 4.28 -23.87
CA GLU A 34 16.51 3.13 -23.04
C GLU A 34 17.45 2.14 -23.75
N GLY A 35 17.61 2.28 -25.07
CA GLY A 35 18.30 1.34 -25.96
C GLY A 35 17.41 0.15 -26.34
N PRO A 36 17.90 -0.70 -27.26
CA PRO A 36 17.15 -1.87 -27.73
C PRO A 36 16.72 -2.78 -26.59
N SER A 37 15.40 -2.99 -26.48
CA SER A 37 14.76 -3.70 -25.36
C SER A 37 13.75 -4.74 -25.87
N PRO A 38 13.60 -5.89 -25.21
CA PRO A 38 12.58 -6.88 -25.54
C PRO A 38 11.19 -6.55 -24.99
N ILE A 39 11.01 -5.45 -24.26
CA ILE A 39 9.75 -5.11 -23.53
C ILE A 39 8.56 -5.02 -24.47
N TYR A 40 8.78 -4.57 -25.69
CA TYR A 40 7.76 -4.42 -26.71
C TYR A 40 7.79 -5.52 -27.76
N ASN A 41 8.37 -6.68 -27.45
CA ASN A 41 8.27 -7.84 -28.32
C ASN A 41 6.94 -8.55 -28.15
N MET A 42 6.38 -8.97 -29.25
CA MET A 42 5.25 -9.88 -29.35
C MET A 42 5.76 -11.21 -29.89
N ALA A 43 5.42 -12.31 -29.24
CA ALA A 43 5.85 -13.64 -29.66
C ALA A 43 4.66 -14.53 -29.94
N LEU A 44 4.82 -15.36 -30.95
CA LEU A 44 3.91 -16.45 -31.30
C LEU A 44 4.76 -17.71 -31.42
N ALA A 45 4.44 -18.75 -30.64
CA ALA A 45 5.07 -20.06 -30.74
C ALA A 45 4.00 -21.12 -31.06
N LEU A 46 4.21 -21.84 -32.12
CA LEU A 46 3.28 -22.82 -32.66
C LEU A 46 3.95 -24.20 -32.76
N ARG A 47 3.34 -25.20 -32.16
CA ARG A 47 3.70 -26.61 -32.38
C ARG A 47 3.01 -27.09 -33.64
N LEU A 48 3.77 -27.65 -34.58
CA LEU A 48 3.34 -28.18 -35.86
C LEU A 48 3.60 -29.69 -35.86
N CYS A 49 2.55 -30.49 -35.89
CA CYS A 49 2.65 -31.95 -35.89
C CYS A 49 2.13 -32.50 -37.22
N GLY A 50 2.94 -33.28 -37.93
CA GLY A 50 2.69 -33.85 -39.24
C GLY A 50 3.80 -33.57 -40.25
N PRO A 51 3.62 -34.00 -41.51
CA PRO A 51 4.64 -33.88 -42.58
C PRO A 51 4.78 -32.40 -43.01
N LEU A 52 5.71 -31.68 -42.38
CA LEU A 52 6.00 -30.29 -42.70
C LEU A 52 6.93 -30.14 -43.87
N ASP A 53 6.53 -29.38 -44.90
CA ASP A 53 7.46 -28.89 -45.91
C ASP A 53 8.15 -27.61 -45.40
N VAL A 54 9.39 -27.79 -44.94
CA VAL A 54 10.19 -26.72 -44.31
C VAL A 54 10.52 -25.60 -45.32
N GLU A 55 10.78 -25.97 -46.60
CA GLU A 55 11.11 -24.97 -47.60
C GLU A 55 9.85 -24.21 -48.07
N ALA A 56 8.73 -24.87 -48.23
CA ALA A 56 7.45 -24.20 -48.48
C ALA A 56 7.08 -23.22 -47.35
N LEU A 57 7.33 -23.60 -46.08
CA LEU A 57 7.07 -22.70 -44.91
C LEU A 57 8.01 -21.49 -44.94
N ARG A 58 9.30 -21.69 -45.21
CA ARG A 58 10.28 -20.61 -45.35
C ARG A 58 9.86 -19.58 -46.40
N VAL A 59 9.47 -20.08 -47.59
CA VAL A 59 9.02 -19.22 -48.69
C VAL A 59 7.71 -18.54 -48.35
N ALA A 60 6.78 -19.24 -47.67
CA ALA A 60 5.51 -18.66 -47.21
C ALA A 60 5.72 -17.49 -46.24
N VAL A 61 6.65 -17.61 -45.27
CA VAL A 61 7.03 -16.49 -44.40
C VAL A 61 7.57 -15.30 -45.20
N THR A 62 8.39 -15.56 -46.23
CA THR A 62 8.91 -14.52 -47.12
C THR A 62 7.80 -13.84 -47.93
N ASP A 63 6.82 -14.60 -48.42
CA ASP A 63 5.64 -14.04 -49.10
C ASP A 63 4.81 -13.13 -48.23
N VAL A 64 4.59 -13.52 -46.95
CA VAL A 64 3.86 -12.70 -45.95
C VAL A 64 4.62 -11.42 -45.63
N VAL A 65 5.95 -11.49 -45.47
CA VAL A 65 6.78 -10.30 -45.27
C VAL A 65 6.75 -9.38 -46.50
N GLY A 66 6.73 -9.97 -47.68
CA GLY A 66 6.58 -9.24 -48.96
C GLY A 66 5.25 -8.49 -49.06
N ARG A 67 4.16 -9.15 -48.62
CA ARG A 67 2.79 -8.61 -48.63
C ARG A 67 2.61 -7.45 -47.63
N HIS A 68 3.06 -7.60 -46.41
CA HIS A 68 2.84 -6.62 -45.33
C HIS A 68 4.05 -5.69 -45.17
N ARG A 69 3.95 -4.47 -45.69
CA ARG A 69 5.05 -3.48 -45.68
C ARG A 69 5.50 -3.12 -44.25
N SER A 70 4.61 -3.11 -43.25
CA SER A 70 4.95 -2.86 -41.85
C SER A 70 6.01 -3.82 -41.32
N LEU A 71 5.97 -5.12 -41.71
CA LEU A 71 6.91 -6.14 -41.26
C LEU A 71 8.32 -5.99 -41.85
N ARG A 72 8.46 -5.20 -42.92
CA ARG A 72 9.75 -4.91 -43.58
C ARG A 72 10.09 -3.43 -43.60
N THR A 73 9.58 -2.68 -42.61
CA THR A 73 9.88 -1.27 -42.39
C THR A 73 10.93 -1.13 -41.30
N VAL A 74 11.97 -0.34 -41.55
CA VAL A 74 12.97 0.08 -40.55
C VAL A 74 12.77 1.55 -40.20
N PHE A 75 13.30 1.98 -39.08
CA PHE A 75 13.04 3.28 -38.51
C PHE A 75 14.33 4.08 -38.23
N PRO A 76 15.10 4.41 -39.28
CA PRO A 76 16.27 5.27 -39.13
C PRO A 76 15.86 6.68 -38.73
N ALA A 77 16.81 7.42 -38.20
CA ALA A 77 16.62 8.86 -37.90
C ALA A 77 17.65 9.70 -38.66
N THR A 78 17.18 10.83 -39.21
CA THR A 78 18.02 11.86 -39.77
C THR A 78 17.89 13.12 -38.91
N ASP A 79 18.99 13.60 -38.38
CA ASP A 79 19.02 14.76 -37.46
C ASP A 79 18.05 14.61 -36.23
N GLY A 80 17.91 13.38 -35.75
CA GLY A 80 17.02 13.05 -34.60
C GLY A 80 15.53 12.92 -34.96
N ILE A 81 15.16 13.04 -36.23
CA ILE A 81 13.78 12.86 -36.71
C ILE A 81 13.64 11.46 -37.31
N PRO A 82 12.77 10.59 -36.76
CA PRO A 82 12.57 9.26 -37.29
C PRO A 82 11.74 9.27 -38.56
N GLU A 83 12.05 8.32 -39.45
CA GLU A 83 11.31 8.10 -40.68
C GLU A 83 11.00 6.61 -40.88
N GLN A 84 9.92 6.28 -41.60
CA GLN A 84 9.63 4.95 -42.06
C GLN A 84 10.34 4.68 -43.39
N ARG A 85 11.20 3.68 -43.42
CA ARG A 85 11.85 3.23 -44.65
C ARG A 85 11.46 1.78 -44.95
N VAL A 86 10.61 1.59 -45.96
CA VAL A 86 10.17 0.27 -46.40
C VAL A 86 11.30 -0.38 -47.19
N ILE A 87 11.79 -1.53 -46.73
CA ILE A 87 12.82 -2.32 -47.41
C ILE A 87 12.18 -3.09 -48.59
N ASP A 88 12.90 -3.23 -49.69
CA ASP A 88 12.45 -4.07 -50.82
C ASP A 88 12.18 -5.50 -50.34
N ALA A 89 11.11 -6.11 -50.85
CA ALA A 89 10.70 -7.46 -50.44
C ALA A 89 11.80 -8.52 -50.68
N THR A 90 12.61 -8.34 -51.70
CA THR A 90 13.72 -9.25 -52.02
C THR A 90 14.94 -9.08 -51.14
N ALA A 91 15.06 -7.93 -50.47
CA ALA A 91 16.13 -7.59 -49.52
C ALA A 91 15.72 -7.76 -48.07
N ALA A 92 14.43 -8.02 -47.76
CA ALA A 92 13.93 -8.17 -46.42
C ALA A 92 14.32 -9.54 -45.85
N ASP A 93 15.16 -9.52 -44.79
CA ASP A 93 15.59 -10.75 -44.09
C ASP A 93 14.74 -10.97 -42.84
N ALA A 94 13.83 -11.93 -42.86
CA ALA A 94 13.00 -12.34 -41.70
C ALA A 94 13.80 -13.10 -40.62
N GLY A 95 15.11 -13.20 -40.75
CA GLY A 95 15.99 -13.92 -39.84
C GLY A 95 15.63 -15.41 -39.71
N TRP A 96 15.18 -16.01 -40.82
CA TRP A 96 14.78 -17.41 -40.83
C TRP A 96 15.94 -18.33 -40.46
N GLN A 97 15.73 -19.13 -39.42
CA GLN A 97 16.69 -20.12 -38.96
C GLN A 97 15.97 -21.46 -38.69
N VAL A 98 16.64 -22.58 -39.03
CA VAL A 98 16.18 -23.91 -38.63
C VAL A 98 17.18 -24.49 -37.66
N THR A 99 16.69 -24.85 -36.48
CA THR A 99 17.52 -25.41 -35.40
C THR A 99 17.11 -26.87 -35.11
N ASP A 100 18.09 -27.79 -35.24
CA ASP A 100 17.86 -29.19 -34.86
C ASP A 100 17.82 -29.32 -33.34
N ALA A 101 16.66 -29.65 -32.80
CA ALA A 101 16.38 -29.82 -31.38
C ALA A 101 16.02 -31.27 -30.99
N VAL A 102 16.12 -32.22 -31.90
CA VAL A 102 15.74 -33.66 -31.72
C VAL A 102 16.46 -34.27 -30.52
N ALA A 103 17.74 -33.95 -30.33
CA ALA A 103 18.56 -34.51 -29.25
C ALA A 103 18.55 -33.62 -27.97
N TRP A 104 17.73 -32.58 -27.90
CA TRP A 104 17.73 -31.65 -26.78
C TRP A 104 17.02 -32.23 -25.56
N PRO A 105 17.52 -31.98 -24.34
CA PRO A 105 16.75 -32.26 -23.14
C PRO A 105 15.49 -31.40 -23.12
N ALA A 106 14.41 -31.90 -22.50
CA ALA A 106 13.09 -31.26 -22.49
C ALA A 106 13.12 -29.79 -21.95
N SER A 107 14.08 -29.46 -21.11
CA SER A 107 14.24 -28.10 -20.56
C SER A 107 14.87 -27.08 -21.51
N ARG A 108 15.56 -27.55 -22.58
CA ARG A 108 16.35 -26.68 -23.46
C ARG A 108 15.49 -25.94 -24.48
N LEU A 109 14.44 -26.56 -25.01
CA LEU A 109 13.55 -25.95 -26.00
C LEU A 109 12.81 -24.72 -25.39
N PRO A 110 12.20 -24.79 -24.18
CA PRO A 110 11.61 -23.61 -23.53
C PRO A 110 12.63 -22.50 -23.30
N GLN A 111 13.88 -22.84 -22.94
CA GLN A 111 14.94 -21.85 -22.73
C GLN A 111 15.33 -21.16 -24.06
N ALA A 112 15.41 -21.89 -25.16
CA ALA A 112 15.71 -21.36 -26.50
C ALA A 112 14.59 -20.43 -26.97
N ILE A 113 13.33 -20.83 -26.78
CA ILE A 113 12.16 -19.99 -27.08
C ILE A 113 12.23 -18.70 -26.26
N ALA A 114 12.45 -18.80 -24.94
CA ALA A 114 12.56 -17.63 -24.08
C ALA A 114 13.71 -16.68 -24.47
N ALA A 115 14.84 -17.24 -24.94
CA ALA A 115 15.95 -16.44 -25.45
C ALA A 115 15.60 -15.70 -26.75
N LEU A 116 14.91 -16.37 -27.67
CA LEU A 116 14.46 -15.78 -28.92
C LEU A 116 13.42 -14.69 -28.71
N VAL A 117 12.45 -14.93 -27.83
CA VAL A 117 11.40 -13.96 -27.46
C VAL A 117 12.00 -12.67 -26.89
N ARG A 118 13.14 -12.78 -26.19
CA ARG A 118 13.89 -11.65 -25.63
C ARG A 118 14.89 -11.02 -26.60
N TYR A 119 14.77 -11.29 -27.90
CA TYR A 119 15.62 -10.68 -28.92
C TYR A 119 15.51 -9.15 -28.87
N ARG A 120 16.64 -8.45 -28.99
CA ARG A 120 16.70 -6.99 -29.03
C ARG A 120 16.85 -6.51 -30.47
N PHE A 121 15.79 -5.93 -31.01
CA PHE A 121 15.79 -5.41 -32.37
C PHE A 121 16.58 -4.11 -32.47
N ASP A 122 17.42 -4.00 -33.51
CA ASP A 122 17.96 -2.72 -33.97
C ASP A 122 16.96 -2.12 -34.97
N LEU A 123 16.03 -1.30 -34.45
CA LEU A 123 14.92 -0.74 -35.25
C LEU A 123 15.40 0.15 -36.41
N ALA A 124 16.62 0.71 -36.36
CA ALA A 124 17.16 1.55 -37.41
C ALA A 124 17.64 0.75 -38.61
N ASN A 125 18.14 -0.48 -38.42
CA ASN A 125 18.83 -1.26 -39.46
C ASN A 125 18.22 -2.62 -39.73
N GLN A 126 17.40 -3.17 -38.82
CA GLN A 126 16.80 -4.50 -38.97
C GLN A 126 15.28 -4.39 -39.08
N ILE A 127 14.69 -5.25 -39.91
CA ILE A 127 13.23 -5.37 -39.91
C ILE A 127 12.74 -5.90 -38.57
N PRO A 128 11.56 -5.45 -38.07
CA PRO A 128 11.05 -5.77 -36.74
C PRO A 128 10.38 -7.15 -36.67
N LEU A 129 10.96 -8.14 -37.32
CA LEU A 129 10.49 -9.53 -37.36
C LEU A 129 11.68 -10.49 -37.34
N ARG A 130 11.51 -11.60 -36.59
CA ARG A 130 12.45 -12.72 -36.55
C ARG A 130 11.70 -14.04 -36.47
N THR A 131 12.17 -15.05 -37.20
CA THR A 131 11.47 -16.35 -37.28
C THR A 131 12.47 -17.47 -37.09
N GLU A 132 12.16 -18.45 -36.23
CA GLU A 132 12.97 -19.66 -36.03
C GLU A 132 12.08 -20.88 -35.95
N LEU A 133 12.51 -21.94 -36.65
CA LEU A 133 11.88 -23.26 -36.68
C LEU A 133 12.77 -24.25 -35.90
N PHE A 134 12.27 -24.82 -34.82
CA PHE A 134 12.93 -25.90 -34.10
C PHE A 134 12.37 -27.25 -34.57
N SER A 135 13.23 -28.12 -35.06
CA SER A 135 12.88 -29.49 -35.38
C SER A 135 13.02 -30.36 -34.14
N VAL A 136 11.90 -30.81 -33.58
CA VAL A 136 11.85 -31.56 -32.29
C VAL A 136 11.74 -33.06 -32.53
N GLY A 137 11.22 -33.47 -33.66
CA GLY A 137 11.04 -34.84 -34.10
C GLY A 137 10.91 -34.94 -35.62
N ALA A 138 10.75 -36.17 -36.19
CA ALA A 138 10.60 -36.35 -37.62
C ALA A 138 9.39 -35.58 -38.18
N ASP A 139 8.28 -35.62 -37.45
CA ASP A 139 7.01 -34.98 -37.83
C ASP A 139 6.54 -33.99 -36.74
N GLU A 140 7.49 -33.44 -35.97
CA GLU A 140 7.18 -32.50 -34.91
C GLU A 140 8.16 -31.30 -34.94
N HIS A 141 7.59 -30.09 -35.06
CA HIS A 141 8.34 -28.85 -35.16
C HIS A 141 7.72 -27.78 -34.28
N VAL A 142 8.51 -26.79 -33.92
CA VAL A 142 8.03 -25.59 -33.22
C VAL A 142 8.45 -24.35 -34.00
N LEU A 143 7.47 -23.62 -34.53
CA LEU A 143 7.67 -22.35 -35.22
C LEU A 143 7.53 -21.22 -34.22
N VAL A 144 8.56 -20.38 -34.11
CA VAL A 144 8.52 -19.18 -33.26
C VAL A 144 8.68 -17.96 -34.16
N ILE A 145 7.72 -17.04 -34.06
CA ILE A 145 7.72 -15.74 -34.72
C ILE A 145 7.77 -14.67 -33.64
N VAL A 146 8.78 -13.81 -33.68
CA VAL A 146 8.94 -12.67 -32.78
C VAL A 146 8.85 -11.40 -33.60
N MET A 147 7.99 -10.48 -33.19
CA MET A 147 7.78 -9.19 -33.82
C MET A 147 7.94 -8.08 -32.77
N HIS A 148 8.53 -6.96 -33.18
CA HIS A 148 8.48 -5.77 -32.34
C HIS A 148 7.12 -5.06 -32.50
N HIS A 149 6.54 -4.60 -31.43
CA HIS A 149 5.20 -3.99 -31.41
C HIS A 149 5.07 -2.78 -32.35
N ILE A 150 6.20 -2.13 -32.72
CA ILE A 150 6.23 -1.02 -33.69
C ILE A 150 5.68 -1.41 -35.07
N ALA A 151 5.70 -2.72 -35.44
CA ALA A 151 5.27 -3.24 -36.71
C ALA A 151 3.93 -3.97 -36.67
N ALA A 152 3.45 -4.38 -35.51
CA ALA A 152 2.26 -5.17 -35.37
C ALA A 152 1.62 -4.96 -33.99
N ASP A 153 0.34 -5.24 -33.88
CA ASP A 153 -0.40 -5.37 -32.65
C ASP A 153 -1.06 -6.76 -32.56
N ARG A 154 -1.77 -7.04 -31.43
CA ARG A 154 -2.43 -8.33 -31.25
C ARG A 154 -3.48 -8.62 -32.35
N TRP A 155 -4.21 -7.61 -32.78
CA TRP A 155 -5.23 -7.76 -33.85
C TRP A 155 -4.60 -8.05 -35.21
N SER A 156 -3.33 -7.73 -35.40
CA SER A 156 -2.55 -8.07 -36.58
C SER A 156 -2.27 -9.57 -36.73
N LEU A 157 -2.42 -10.36 -35.64
CA LEU A 157 -2.11 -11.81 -35.69
C LEU A 157 -3.08 -12.57 -36.56
N SER A 158 -4.38 -12.25 -36.57
CA SER A 158 -5.39 -12.95 -37.38
C SER A 158 -5.14 -12.79 -38.87
N PRO A 159 -4.98 -11.62 -39.47
CA PRO A 159 -4.58 -11.47 -40.89
C PRO A 159 -3.23 -12.08 -41.17
N LEU A 160 -2.25 -11.98 -40.31
CA LEU A 160 -0.91 -12.56 -40.47
C LEU A 160 -0.98 -14.09 -40.61
N LEU A 161 -1.70 -14.77 -39.71
CA LEU A 161 -1.79 -16.23 -39.68
C LEU A 161 -2.63 -16.76 -40.87
N ARG A 162 -3.71 -16.06 -41.22
CA ARG A 162 -4.51 -16.39 -42.39
C ARG A 162 -3.69 -16.30 -43.68
N ASP A 163 -2.90 -15.25 -43.87
CA ASP A 163 -2.03 -15.05 -45.01
C ASP A 163 -0.88 -16.08 -45.01
N LEU A 164 -0.33 -16.47 -43.87
CA LEU A 164 0.65 -17.54 -43.73
C LEU A 164 0.06 -18.88 -44.14
N ALA A 165 -1.16 -19.21 -43.76
CA ALA A 165 -1.84 -20.43 -44.17
C ALA A 165 -2.07 -20.48 -45.68
N THR A 166 -2.49 -19.35 -46.24
CA THR A 166 -2.73 -19.20 -47.68
C THR A 166 -1.40 -19.39 -48.48
N ALA A 167 -0.33 -18.73 -48.03
CA ALA A 167 0.96 -18.84 -48.68
C ALA A 167 1.56 -20.25 -48.58
N TYR A 168 1.53 -20.86 -47.37
CA TYR A 168 2.04 -22.22 -47.19
C TYR A 168 1.30 -23.23 -48.06
N THR A 169 -0.04 -23.14 -48.11
CA THR A 169 -0.84 -24.01 -48.93
C THR A 169 -0.47 -23.92 -50.44
N ALA A 170 -0.31 -22.68 -50.92
CA ALA A 170 0.08 -22.45 -52.29
C ALA A 170 1.51 -22.98 -52.59
N ARG A 171 2.46 -22.74 -51.67
CA ARG A 171 3.84 -23.18 -51.84
C ARG A 171 4.02 -24.70 -51.80
N CYS A 172 3.26 -25.40 -50.97
CA CYS A 172 3.21 -26.86 -50.99
C CYS A 172 2.69 -27.41 -52.35
N ALA A 173 1.81 -26.65 -53.03
CA ALA A 173 1.34 -26.98 -54.38
C ALA A 173 2.27 -26.48 -55.50
N GLY A 174 3.45 -25.90 -55.19
CA GLY A 174 4.40 -25.33 -56.16
C GLY A 174 3.92 -24.03 -56.81
N ALA A 175 2.91 -23.38 -56.25
CA ALA A 175 2.32 -22.16 -56.80
C ALA A 175 2.72 -20.91 -55.97
N VAL A 176 2.45 -19.73 -56.50
CA VAL A 176 2.48 -18.46 -55.72
C VAL A 176 1.14 -18.24 -55.05
N PRO A 177 1.11 -17.56 -53.88
CA PRO A 177 -0.14 -17.28 -53.21
C PRO A 177 -1.10 -16.46 -54.08
N GLY A 178 -2.37 -16.92 -54.18
CA GLY A 178 -3.41 -16.29 -55.01
C GLY A 178 -4.23 -15.24 -54.26
N TRP A 179 -3.59 -14.36 -53.47
CA TRP A 179 -4.29 -13.26 -52.79
C TRP A 179 -4.32 -11.98 -53.60
N ASP A 180 -5.33 -11.16 -53.42
CA ASP A 180 -5.41 -9.82 -53.98
C ASP A 180 -4.34 -8.91 -53.33
N GLU A 181 -3.81 -7.96 -54.12
CA GLU A 181 -2.91 -6.94 -53.57
C GLU A 181 -3.65 -6.10 -52.54
N LEU A 182 -2.94 -5.79 -51.42
CA LEU A 182 -3.44 -4.84 -50.45
C LEU A 182 -3.49 -3.45 -51.10
N THR A 183 -4.70 -2.88 -51.16
CA THR A 183 -4.92 -1.55 -51.77
C THR A 183 -4.34 -0.44 -50.87
N LEU A 184 -4.23 -0.72 -49.56
CA LEU A 184 -3.74 0.20 -48.55
C LEU A 184 -2.70 -0.49 -47.66
N HIS A 185 -1.75 0.28 -47.21
CA HIS A 185 -0.69 -0.15 -46.30
C HIS A 185 -0.63 0.69 -45.06
N TYR A 186 0.05 0.25 -43.99
CA TYR A 186 0.16 0.96 -42.72
C TYR A 186 0.71 2.39 -42.87
N VAL A 187 1.53 2.64 -43.87
CA VAL A 187 2.02 3.99 -44.23
C VAL A 187 0.88 4.93 -44.61
N ASP A 188 -0.15 4.43 -45.28
CA ASP A 188 -1.31 5.21 -45.72
C ASP A 188 -2.19 5.53 -44.48
N TYR A 189 -2.30 4.59 -43.50
CA TYR A 189 -2.91 4.85 -42.20
C TYR A 189 -2.20 5.96 -41.42
N CYS A 190 -0.86 5.97 -41.38
CA CYS A 190 -0.13 7.04 -40.66
C CYS A 190 -0.42 8.43 -41.20
N ARG A 191 -0.64 8.58 -42.50
CA ARG A 191 -1.05 9.85 -43.11
C ARG A 191 -2.49 10.19 -42.79
N TRP A 192 -3.39 9.23 -43.05
CA TRP A 192 -4.82 9.36 -42.76
C TRP A 192 -5.07 9.76 -41.32
N GLN A 193 -4.38 9.11 -40.35
CA GLN A 193 -4.51 9.44 -38.94
C GLN A 193 -4.18 10.92 -38.65
N ARG A 194 -3.11 11.44 -39.26
CA ARG A 194 -2.73 12.85 -39.10
C ARG A 194 -3.73 13.80 -39.75
N ASP A 195 -4.17 13.46 -40.96
CA ASP A 195 -5.15 14.27 -41.68
C ASP A 195 -6.51 14.32 -40.96
N GLN A 196 -6.93 13.20 -40.36
CA GLN A 196 -8.18 13.13 -39.59
C GLN A 196 -8.09 13.88 -38.26
N LEU A 197 -7.00 13.77 -37.54
CA LEU A 197 -6.82 14.40 -36.25
C LEU A 197 -6.50 15.90 -36.36
N GLY A 198 -5.86 16.32 -37.44
CA GLY A 198 -5.45 17.72 -37.64
C GLY A 198 -4.24 18.11 -36.80
N GLU A 199 -3.93 19.39 -36.79
CA GLU A 199 -2.75 19.92 -36.11
C GLU A 199 -3.03 20.27 -34.64
N LEU A 200 -2.03 20.07 -33.78
CA LEU A 200 -2.12 20.37 -32.31
C LEU A 200 -2.21 21.88 -32.01
N ASP A 201 -1.77 22.72 -32.94
CA ASP A 201 -1.78 24.17 -32.81
C ASP A 201 -3.12 24.79 -33.30
N ASP A 202 -3.95 24.03 -33.99
CA ASP A 202 -5.28 24.45 -34.42
C ASP A 202 -6.32 24.05 -33.35
N THR A 203 -6.80 25.05 -32.63
CA THR A 203 -7.80 24.88 -31.56
C THR A 203 -9.15 24.33 -32.05
N THR A 204 -9.40 24.34 -33.36
CA THR A 204 -10.63 23.81 -33.98
C THR A 204 -10.47 22.37 -34.47
N SER A 205 -9.26 21.82 -34.41
CA SER A 205 -8.96 20.47 -34.88
C SER A 205 -9.64 19.40 -33.99
N PRO A 206 -10.00 18.23 -34.53
CA PRO A 206 -10.55 17.11 -33.78
C PRO A 206 -9.66 16.65 -32.63
N ILE A 207 -8.33 16.65 -32.81
CA ILE A 207 -7.39 16.28 -31.75
C ILE A 207 -7.47 17.23 -30.56
N CYS A 208 -7.63 18.54 -30.77
CA CYS A 208 -7.75 19.52 -29.70
C CYS A 208 -9.07 19.37 -28.93
N ALA A 209 -10.17 19.06 -29.62
CA ALA A 209 -11.45 18.77 -28.99
C ALA A 209 -11.38 17.51 -28.10
N GLY A 210 -10.81 16.43 -28.62
CA GLY A 210 -10.61 15.20 -27.86
C GLY A 210 -9.64 15.37 -26.70
N LEU A 211 -8.57 16.16 -26.85
CA LEU A 211 -7.66 16.48 -25.75
C LEU A 211 -8.32 17.29 -24.64
N ALA A 212 -9.25 18.19 -24.97
CA ALA A 212 -9.99 18.94 -23.97
C ALA A 212 -10.85 18.02 -23.11
N TYR A 213 -11.50 17.02 -23.72
CA TYR A 213 -12.22 15.96 -22.98
C TYR A 213 -11.29 15.21 -22.01
N TRP A 214 -10.14 14.73 -22.50
CA TRP A 214 -9.19 13.99 -21.66
C TRP A 214 -8.61 14.84 -20.54
N GLN A 215 -8.31 16.11 -20.79
CA GLN A 215 -7.85 17.04 -19.77
C GLN A 215 -8.90 17.23 -18.65
N GLN A 216 -10.17 17.34 -19.01
CA GLN A 216 -11.25 17.46 -18.04
C GLN A 216 -11.46 16.16 -17.27
N THR A 217 -11.51 15.03 -17.97
CA THR A 217 -11.78 13.70 -17.39
C THR A 217 -10.68 13.27 -16.43
N LEU A 218 -9.41 13.54 -16.75
CA LEU A 218 -8.26 13.11 -15.96
C LEU A 218 -7.72 14.21 -15.01
N ALA A 219 -8.38 15.37 -14.92
CA ALA A 219 -7.98 16.43 -14.01
C ALA A 219 -8.02 15.97 -12.54
N GLY A 220 -6.93 16.20 -11.79
CA GLY A 220 -6.84 15.85 -10.37
C GLY A 220 -6.77 14.35 -10.11
N LEU A 221 -6.43 13.52 -11.11
CA LEU A 221 -6.16 12.11 -10.90
C LEU A 221 -5.00 11.93 -9.91
N PRO A 222 -5.09 11.03 -8.92
CA PRO A 222 -3.96 10.70 -8.05
C PRO A 222 -2.73 10.28 -8.88
N GLU A 223 -1.55 10.71 -8.45
CA GLU A 223 -0.29 10.41 -9.15
C GLU A 223 -0.03 8.90 -9.26
N ARG A 224 -0.42 8.15 -8.23
CA ARG A 224 -0.28 6.71 -8.19
C ARG A 224 -1.43 6.06 -7.41
N LEU A 225 -1.80 4.86 -7.84
CA LEU A 225 -2.68 3.98 -7.08
C LEU A 225 -1.83 3.22 -6.05
N GLU A 226 -2.06 3.47 -4.76
CA GLU A 226 -1.30 2.88 -3.64
C GLU A 226 -1.74 1.43 -3.38
N LEU A 227 -1.29 0.50 -4.22
CA LEU A 227 -1.52 -0.93 -4.02
C LEU A 227 -0.56 -1.52 -2.96
N PRO A 228 -0.96 -2.57 -2.22
CA PRO A 228 -0.11 -3.23 -1.25
C PRO A 228 1.06 -3.95 -1.95
N ALA A 229 2.19 -3.26 -2.04
CA ALA A 229 3.42 -3.75 -2.66
C ALA A 229 4.22 -4.64 -1.68
N ASP A 230 4.81 -5.72 -2.18
CA ASP A 230 5.69 -6.60 -1.40
C ASP A 230 7.10 -6.02 -1.22
N ARG A 231 7.48 -5.11 -2.12
CA ARG A 231 8.80 -4.46 -2.15
C ARG A 231 8.64 -2.96 -2.36
N HIS A 232 9.58 -2.20 -1.83
CA HIS A 232 9.66 -0.78 -2.17
C HIS A 232 9.88 -0.59 -3.67
N TYR A 233 9.21 0.39 -4.27
CA TYR A 233 9.44 0.74 -5.66
C TYR A 233 10.93 1.09 -5.87
N PRO A 234 11.59 0.50 -6.87
CA PRO A 234 12.99 0.82 -7.19
C PRO A 234 13.06 2.24 -7.75
N GLN A 235 14.24 2.85 -7.70
CA GLN A 235 14.46 4.18 -8.29
C GLN A 235 14.21 4.20 -9.81
N VAL A 236 14.44 3.08 -10.48
CA VAL A 236 14.16 2.87 -11.91
C VAL A 236 13.48 1.52 -12.07
N ALA A 237 12.33 1.50 -12.75
CA ALA A 237 11.58 0.28 -13.04
C ALA A 237 12.41 -0.69 -13.92
N ARG A 238 12.41 -1.98 -13.56
CA ARG A 238 13.12 -3.00 -14.33
C ARG A 238 12.28 -3.61 -15.44
N HIS A 239 10.97 -3.44 -15.39
CA HIS A 239 9.99 -4.01 -16.31
C HIS A 239 10.05 -5.53 -16.46
N GLU A 240 10.71 -6.22 -15.54
CA GLU A 240 10.69 -7.67 -15.45
C GLU A 240 9.35 -8.11 -14.86
N GLY A 241 8.68 -9.01 -15.52
CA GLY A 241 7.36 -9.50 -15.11
C GLY A 241 7.32 -10.99 -14.88
N ALA A 242 6.20 -11.43 -14.33
CA ALA A 242 5.77 -12.82 -14.27
C ALA A 242 4.24 -12.86 -14.38
N GLY A 243 3.69 -14.03 -14.70
CA GLY A 243 2.27 -14.23 -14.89
C GLY A 243 1.66 -15.15 -13.84
N VAL A 244 0.42 -14.87 -13.45
CA VAL A 244 -0.43 -15.77 -12.66
C VAL A 244 -1.67 -16.07 -13.49
N ALA A 245 -1.89 -17.35 -13.78
CA ALA A 245 -3.03 -17.78 -14.57
C ALA A 245 -4.36 -17.56 -13.85
N VAL A 246 -5.37 -17.19 -14.60
CA VAL A 246 -6.76 -17.08 -14.18
C VAL A 246 -7.56 -18.22 -14.80
N ASP A 247 -8.31 -18.93 -13.96
CA ASP A 247 -9.18 -20.03 -14.37
C ASP A 247 -10.45 -20.04 -13.51
N TRP A 248 -11.43 -19.24 -13.91
CA TRP A 248 -12.68 -19.10 -13.17
C TRP A 248 -13.79 -20.01 -13.73
N PRO A 249 -14.66 -20.50 -12.84
CA PRO A 249 -15.66 -21.49 -13.20
C PRO A 249 -16.74 -20.96 -14.13
N VAL A 250 -17.38 -21.88 -14.87
CA VAL A 250 -18.49 -21.57 -15.78
C VAL A 250 -19.66 -20.87 -15.08
N ALA A 251 -19.89 -21.17 -13.79
CA ALA A 251 -20.97 -20.56 -13.01
C ALA A 251 -20.77 -19.04 -12.86
N LEU A 252 -19.53 -18.59 -12.57
CA LEU A 252 -19.22 -17.17 -12.49
C LEU A 252 -19.37 -16.49 -13.85
N ARG A 253 -18.88 -17.13 -14.93
CA ARG A 253 -19.06 -16.65 -16.31
C ARG A 253 -20.54 -16.45 -16.64
N GLN A 254 -21.41 -17.41 -16.27
CA GLN A 254 -22.85 -17.31 -16.52
C GLN A 254 -23.49 -16.15 -15.74
N SER A 255 -23.09 -15.96 -14.48
CA SER A 255 -23.57 -14.85 -13.65
C SER A 255 -23.18 -13.49 -14.22
N VAL A 256 -21.91 -13.35 -14.64
CA VAL A 256 -21.39 -12.15 -15.32
C VAL A 256 -22.17 -11.88 -16.62
N ALA A 257 -22.35 -12.88 -17.46
CA ALA A 257 -23.06 -12.71 -18.74
C ALA A 257 -24.57 -12.41 -18.55
N ARG A 258 -25.20 -12.91 -17.49
CA ARG A 258 -26.58 -12.59 -17.13
C ARG A 258 -26.70 -11.12 -16.79
N LEU A 259 -25.86 -10.61 -15.85
CA LEU A 259 -25.88 -9.21 -15.44
C LEU A 259 -25.51 -8.26 -16.59
N ALA A 260 -24.56 -8.63 -17.42
CA ALA A 260 -24.22 -7.85 -18.61
C ALA A 260 -25.45 -7.60 -19.49
N ARG A 261 -26.25 -8.64 -19.76
CA ARG A 261 -27.51 -8.50 -20.54
C ARG A 261 -28.56 -7.67 -19.81
N GLU A 262 -28.78 -7.90 -18.51
CA GLU A 262 -29.75 -7.18 -17.69
C GLU A 262 -29.47 -5.67 -17.66
N HIS A 263 -28.18 -5.27 -17.63
CA HIS A 263 -27.75 -3.88 -17.55
C HIS A 263 -27.31 -3.27 -18.89
N ARG A 264 -27.55 -3.95 -20.03
CA ARG A 264 -27.11 -3.51 -21.37
C ARG A 264 -25.62 -3.16 -21.40
N ALA A 265 -24.81 -3.98 -20.74
CA ALA A 265 -23.38 -3.89 -20.64
C ALA A 265 -22.72 -5.12 -21.30
N THR A 266 -21.41 -5.11 -21.44
CA THR A 266 -20.62 -6.28 -21.85
C THR A 266 -20.13 -7.04 -20.61
N SER A 267 -19.78 -8.33 -20.77
CA SER A 267 -19.13 -9.11 -19.71
C SER A 267 -17.85 -8.43 -19.23
N PHE A 268 -17.13 -7.79 -20.14
CA PHE A 268 -15.94 -6.99 -19.83
C PHE A 268 -16.25 -5.83 -18.88
N MET A 269 -17.31 -5.07 -19.11
CA MET A 269 -17.73 -3.97 -18.22
C MET A 269 -18.10 -4.46 -16.82
N VAL A 270 -18.75 -5.63 -16.69
CA VAL A 270 -19.07 -6.23 -15.39
C VAL A 270 -17.77 -6.64 -14.64
N ILE A 271 -16.82 -7.24 -15.34
CA ILE A 271 -15.51 -7.61 -14.76
C ILE A 271 -14.71 -6.34 -14.40
N THR A 272 -14.75 -5.32 -15.25
CA THR A 272 -14.14 -4.00 -14.95
C THR A 272 -14.70 -3.42 -13.66
N ALA A 273 -16.03 -3.51 -13.43
CA ALA A 273 -16.64 -3.07 -12.17
C ALA A 273 -16.07 -3.83 -10.96
N GLY A 274 -15.88 -5.15 -11.07
CA GLY A 274 -15.25 -5.97 -10.03
C GLY A 274 -13.78 -5.60 -9.79
N VAL A 275 -13.00 -5.39 -10.84
CA VAL A 275 -11.60 -4.95 -10.74
C VAL A 275 -11.50 -3.59 -10.06
N VAL A 276 -12.29 -2.61 -10.49
CA VAL A 276 -12.34 -1.26 -9.89
C VAL A 276 -12.73 -1.33 -8.41
N ALA A 277 -13.73 -2.14 -8.06
CA ALA A 277 -14.13 -2.35 -6.67
C ALA A 277 -13.00 -2.95 -5.82
N LEU A 278 -12.28 -3.94 -6.33
CA LEU A 278 -11.13 -4.54 -5.64
C LEU A 278 -9.97 -3.55 -5.49
N LEU A 279 -9.61 -2.85 -6.57
CA LEU A 279 -8.54 -1.86 -6.54
C LEU A 279 -8.83 -0.74 -5.53
N ALA A 280 -10.08 -0.29 -5.45
CA ALA A 280 -10.52 0.68 -4.45
C ALA A 280 -10.35 0.16 -3.01
N ARG A 281 -10.70 -1.10 -2.76
CA ARG A 281 -10.55 -1.74 -1.44
C ARG A 281 -9.07 -1.96 -1.05
N LEU A 282 -8.20 -2.21 -2.04
CA LEU A 282 -6.77 -2.45 -1.79
C LEU A 282 -5.96 -1.16 -1.67
N SER A 283 -6.37 -0.09 -2.36
CA SER A 283 -5.66 1.19 -2.34
C SER A 283 -6.23 2.20 -1.32
N GLY A 284 -7.45 1.97 -0.83
CA GLY A 284 -8.18 2.98 -0.03
C GLY A 284 -8.68 4.18 -0.83
N ASN A 285 -8.47 4.21 -2.16
CA ASN A 285 -8.93 5.28 -3.03
C ASN A 285 -10.35 5.03 -3.52
N THR A 286 -11.15 6.07 -3.60
CA THR A 286 -12.50 6.00 -4.18
C THR A 286 -12.52 6.40 -5.65
N ASP A 287 -11.41 6.81 -6.22
CA ASP A 287 -11.24 7.28 -7.60
C ASP A 287 -10.19 6.43 -8.30
N ILE A 288 -10.62 5.55 -9.18
CA ILE A 288 -9.80 4.51 -9.78
C ILE A 288 -9.66 4.74 -11.28
N ALA A 289 -8.41 4.78 -11.76
CA ALA A 289 -8.09 4.83 -13.18
C ALA A 289 -7.48 3.50 -13.65
N VAL A 290 -8.00 2.96 -14.75
CA VAL A 290 -7.49 1.76 -15.42
C VAL A 290 -7.33 2.04 -16.90
N GLY A 291 -6.24 1.51 -17.51
CA GLY A 291 -6.03 1.56 -18.94
C GLY A 291 -6.76 0.42 -19.64
N ILE A 292 -7.38 0.70 -20.76
CA ILE A 292 -8.06 -0.28 -21.62
C ILE A 292 -7.44 -0.18 -23.04
N PRO A 293 -6.86 -1.26 -23.58
CA PRO A 293 -6.43 -1.27 -24.98
C PRO A 293 -7.64 -1.34 -25.90
N VAL A 294 -7.65 -0.49 -26.91
CA VAL A 294 -8.65 -0.47 -28.00
C VAL A 294 -7.99 -0.77 -29.34
N ALA A 295 -8.69 -1.45 -30.22
CA ALA A 295 -8.12 -1.95 -31.47
C ALA A 295 -7.62 -0.85 -32.43
N GLY A 296 -8.21 0.36 -32.34
CA GLY A 296 -7.86 1.48 -33.23
C GLY A 296 -8.15 1.26 -34.72
N ARG A 297 -8.97 0.23 -35.06
CA ARG A 297 -9.35 -0.15 -36.42
C ARG A 297 -10.78 0.32 -36.70
N THR A 298 -10.94 1.61 -36.87
CA THR A 298 -12.26 2.27 -37.04
C THR A 298 -12.83 2.08 -38.44
N GLU A 299 -12.02 1.73 -39.42
CA GLU A 299 -12.42 1.52 -40.79
C GLU A 299 -12.23 0.05 -41.18
N ALA A 300 -13.16 -0.51 -41.94
CA ALA A 300 -13.09 -1.92 -42.43
C ALA A 300 -11.82 -2.21 -43.20
N ALA A 301 -11.26 -1.20 -43.89
CA ALA A 301 -10.01 -1.32 -44.63
C ALA A 301 -8.79 -1.61 -43.75
N PHE A 302 -8.87 -1.32 -42.42
CA PHE A 302 -7.75 -1.59 -41.50
C PHE A 302 -7.78 -3.00 -40.93
N GLU A 303 -8.89 -3.76 -41.06
CA GLU A 303 -9.03 -5.10 -40.50
C GLU A 303 -8.02 -6.09 -41.11
N GLU A 304 -7.72 -5.92 -42.43
CA GLU A 304 -6.83 -6.77 -43.18
C GLU A 304 -5.35 -6.38 -43.09
N MET A 305 -5.04 -5.27 -42.45
CA MET A 305 -3.68 -4.75 -42.37
C MET A 305 -2.94 -5.26 -41.13
N VAL A 306 -1.65 -5.55 -41.30
CA VAL A 306 -0.70 -5.75 -40.20
C VAL A 306 -0.06 -4.40 -39.84
N GLY A 307 -0.12 -3.98 -38.59
CA GLY A 307 0.43 -2.70 -38.14
C GLY A 307 0.13 -2.41 -36.63
N LEU A 308 0.65 -1.33 -36.12
CA LEU A 308 0.43 -0.87 -34.74
C LEU A 308 -0.76 0.12 -34.69
N PHE A 309 -1.96 -0.40 -34.64
CA PHE A 309 -3.20 0.41 -34.56
C PHE A 309 -3.67 0.62 -33.12
N VAL A 310 -3.27 -0.28 -32.21
CA VAL A 310 -3.76 -0.26 -30.82
C VAL A 310 -3.53 1.10 -30.18
N ASN A 311 -4.57 1.61 -29.52
CA ASN A 311 -4.51 2.77 -28.64
C ASN A 311 -4.91 2.36 -27.23
N THR A 312 -4.65 3.21 -26.25
CA THR A 312 -5.06 3.02 -24.86
C THR A 312 -6.01 4.14 -24.45
N VAL A 313 -7.18 3.79 -23.94
CA VAL A 313 -8.09 4.73 -23.28
C VAL A 313 -8.01 4.56 -21.77
N VAL A 314 -8.26 5.62 -21.01
CA VAL A 314 -8.24 5.60 -19.55
C VAL A 314 -9.67 5.65 -19.03
N LEU A 315 -10.11 4.61 -18.34
CA LEU A 315 -11.37 4.65 -17.62
C LEU A 315 -11.12 5.14 -16.19
N ARG A 316 -11.69 6.29 -15.85
CA ARG A 316 -11.72 6.84 -14.50
C ARG A 316 -13.08 6.61 -13.88
N ILE A 317 -13.14 5.85 -12.80
CA ILE A 317 -14.38 5.38 -12.20
C ILE A 317 -14.38 5.68 -10.71
N SER A 318 -15.40 6.42 -10.25
CA SER A 318 -15.60 6.72 -8.84
C SER A 318 -16.40 5.60 -8.16
N VAL A 319 -15.89 5.11 -7.02
CA VAL A 319 -16.62 4.23 -6.09
C VAL A 319 -17.14 4.99 -4.87
N ALA A 320 -17.08 6.31 -4.87
CA ALA A 320 -17.59 7.13 -3.79
C ALA A 320 -19.11 6.91 -3.58
N GLY A 321 -19.56 7.07 -2.32
CA GLY A 321 -20.95 6.86 -1.94
C GLY A 321 -21.35 5.41 -1.70
N ASN A 322 -20.35 4.48 -1.65
CA ASN A 322 -20.60 3.05 -1.39
C ASN A 322 -21.58 2.40 -2.36
N PRO A 323 -21.33 2.45 -3.68
CA PRO A 323 -22.26 1.93 -4.68
C PRO A 323 -22.43 0.42 -4.56
N ASN A 324 -23.56 -0.09 -5.02
CA ASN A 324 -23.76 -1.50 -5.30
C ASN A 324 -23.25 -1.87 -6.72
N LEU A 325 -23.27 -3.17 -7.08
CA LEU A 325 -22.76 -3.59 -8.39
C LEU A 325 -23.55 -2.98 -9.55
N THR A 326 -24.87 -2.87 -9.44
CA THR A 326 -25.73 -2.28 -10.47
C THR A 326 -25.34 -0.84 -10.79
N GLU A 327 -25.15 -0.03 -9.74
CA GLU A 327 -24.69 1.34 -9.87
C GLU A 327 -23.27 1.42 -10.46
N LEU A 328 -22.39 0.51 -10.04
CA LEU A 328 -21.00 0.50 -10.52
C LEU A 328 -20.91 0.07 -11.99
N ILE A 329 -21.71 -0.92 -12.43
CA ILE A 329 -21.84 -1.29 -13.86
C ILE A 329 -22.31 -0.08 -14.67
N THR A 330 -23.26 0.69 -14.16
CA THR A 330 -23.75 1.90 -14.83
C THR A 330 -22.65 2.93 -15.02
N ARG A 331 -21.88 3.23 -13.95
CA ARG A 331 -20.73 4.14 -13.99
C ARG A 331 -19.65 3.66 -14.98
N VAL A 332 -19.33 2.36 -14.94
CA VAL A 332 -18.36 1.76 -15.87
C VAL A 332 -18.83 1.86 -17.32
N ARG A 333 -20.11 1.58 -17.55
CA ARG A 333 -20.69 1.64 -18.90
C ARG A 333 -20.66 3.06 -19.45
N GLU A 334 -21.08 4.06 -18.68
CA GLU A 334 -21.04 5.47 -19.08
C GLU A 334 -19.60 5.90 -19.38
N ALA A 335 -18.66 5.69 -18.45
CA ALA A 335 -17.26 6.01 -18.64
C ALA A 335 -16.63 5.31 -19.85
N SER A 336 -17.06 4.05 -20.14
CA SER A 336 -16.57 3.31 -21.31
C SER A 336 -17.06 3.91 -22.61
N LEU A 337 -18.35 4.27 -22.69
CA LEU A 337 -18.94 4.86 -23.90
C LEU A 337 -18.31 6.22 -24.18
N ASP A 338 -18.19 7.08 -23.17
CA ASP A 338 -17.55 8.39 -23.29
C ASP A 338 -16.08 8.25 -23.71
N ALA A 339 -15.34 7.30 -23.16
CA ALA A 339 -13.95 7.05 -23.55
C ALA A 339 -13.82 6.52 -24.98
N TYR A 340 -14.75 5.67 -25.43
CA TYR A 340 -14.76 5.15 -26.82
C TYR A 340 -15.11 6.22 -27.84
N ASP A 341 -15.96 7.19 -27.50
CA ASP A 341 -16.25 8.34 -28.35
C ASP A 341 -15.02 9.25 -28.57
N HIS A 342 -13.97 9.12 -27.71
CA HIS A 342 -12.74 9.89 -27.77
C HIS A 342 -11.50 9.00 -27.93
N GLN A 343 -11.66 7.75 -28.41
CA GLN A 343 -10.56 6.77 -28.54
C GLN A 343 -9.56 7.10 -29.65
N ASP A 344 -9.90 8.00 -30.56
CA ASP A 344 -9.04 8.39 -31.68
C ASP A 344 -7.85 9.26 -31.26
N VAL A 345 -7.94 9.93 -30.10
CA VAL A 345 -6.82 10.69 -29.54
C VAL A 345 -5.73 9.73 -29.07
N PRO A 346 -4.52 9.80 -29.63
CA PRO A 346 -3.45 8.91 -29.21
C PRO A 346 -3.08 9.12 -27.74
N PHE A 347 -2.96 8.03 -26.98
CA PHE A 347 -2.65 8.05 -25.56
C PHE A 347 -1.37 8.84 -25.24
N GLU A 348 -0.38 8.76 -26.10
CA GLU A 348 0.88 9.48 -25.98
C GLU A 348 0.68 10.99 -25.97
N VAL A 349 -0.22 11.48 -26.81
CA VAL A 349 -0.54 12.90 -26.91
C VAL A 349 -1.30 13.35 -25.65
N VAL A 350 -2.17 12.49 -25.12
CA VAL A 350 -2.84 12.75 -23.83
C VAL A 350 -1.81 12.87 -22.70
N VAL A 351 -0.86 11.93 -22.59
CA VAL A 351 0.23 11.95 -21.59
C VAL A 351 1.08 13.23 -21.73
N GLU A 352 1.46 13.58 -22.96
CA GLU A 352 2.26 14.78 -23.23
C GLU A 352 1.49 16.06 -22.84
N ARG A 353 0.19 16.12 -23.16
CA ARG A 353 -0.66 17.29 -22.89
C ARG A 353 -0.94 17.49 -21.41
N LEU A 354 -1.21 16.43 -20.68
CA LEU A 354 -1.44 16.44 -19.23
C LEU A 354 -0.16 16.74 -18.45
N ASN A 355 1.00 16.42 -19.05
CA ASN A 355 2.32 16.61 -18.47
C ASN A 355 2.40 16.19 -16.98
N PRO A 356 1.99 14.96 -16.62
CA PRO A 356 2.02 14.49 -15.25
C PRO A 356 3.47 14.44 -14.74
N THR A 357 3.64 14.38 -13.42
CA THR A 357 4.96 14.22 -12.80
C THR A 357 5.64 12.98 -13.41
N ARG A 358 6.78 13.19 -14.08
CA ARG A 358 7.52 12.09 -14.70
C ARG A 358 8.21 11.26 -13.63
N SER A 359 7.92 9.97 -13.61
CA SER A 359 8.54 9.00 -12.72
C SER A 359 9.27 7.93 -13.53
N LEU A 360 10.47 7.56 -13.08
CA LEU A 360 11.17 6.38 -13.61
C LEU A 360 10.76 5.10 -12.88
N THR A 361 9.92 5.22 -11.84
CA THR A 361 9.52 4.10 -10.98
C THR A 361 8.21 3.44 -11.42
N HIS A 362 7.31 4.21 -12.04
CA HIS A 362 5.97 3.77 -12.45
C HIS A 362 5.45 4.60 -13.63
N HIS A 363 4.42 4.08 -14.31
CA HIS A 363 3.76 4.80 -15.39
C HIS A 363 2.94 6.00 -14.86
N PRO A 364 3.03 7.19 -15.47
CA PRO A 364 2.53 8.43 -14.88
C PRO A 364 1.00 8.57 -14.78
N LEU A 365 0.21 7.88 -15.61
CA LEU A 365 -1.27 8.00 -15.60
C LEU A 365 -1.97 6.73 -15.16
N ILE A 366 -1.43 5.56 -15.50
CA ILE A 366 -2.05 4.28 -15.22
C ILE A 366 -1.01 3.29 -14.70
N GLN A 367 -1.35 2.54 -13.66
CA GLN A 367 -0.53 1.45 -13.14
C GLN A 367 -1.16 0.09 -13.44
N VAL A 368 -2.44 0.08 -13.78
CA VAL A 368 -3.21 -1.14 -14.05
C VAL A 368 -3.84 -1.06 -15.44
N MET A 369 -3.61 -2.10 -16.24
CA MET A 369 -4.27 -2.31 -17.54
C MET A 369 -5.22 -3.49 -17.45
N LEU A 370 -6.35 -3.37 -18.10
CA LEU A 370 -7.37 -4.41 -18.17
C LEU A 370 -7.74 -4.67 -19.63
N ALA A 371 -7.61 -5.91 -20.05
CA ALA A 371 -7.90 -6.32 -21.43
C ALA A 371 -8.86 -7.50 -21.48
N TRP A 372 -9.68 -7.55 -22.53
CA TRP A 372 -10.49 -8.71 -22.89
C TRP A 372 -9.93 -9.33 -24.15
N GLN A 373 -9.62 -10.61 -24.11
CA GLN A 373 -9.08 -11.34 -25.26
C GLN A 373 -10.13 -12.29 -25.82
N SER A 374 -10.23 -12.29 -27.14
CA SER A 374 -10.84 -13.39 -27.87
C SER A 374 -9.90 -14.61 -27.85
N PRO A 375 -10.42 -15.83 -28.16
CA PRO A 375 -9.60 -17.03 -28.29
C PRO A 375 -8.35 -16.79 -29.13
N ALA A 376 -7.27 -17.53 -28.84
CA ALA A 376 -6.00 -17.34 -29.54
C ALA A 376 -6.16 -17.56 -31.05
N PRO A 377 -5.70 -16.59 -31.87
CA PRO A 377 -5.78 -16.75 -33.34
C PRO A 377 -5.06 -18.01 -33.88
N ALA A 378 -4.12 -18.54 -33.08
CA ALA A 378 -3.40 -19.77 -33.45
C ALA A 378 -4.27 -21.01 -33.54
N ASP A 379 -5.40 -21.05 -32.82
CA ASP A 379 -6.36 -22.15 -32.87
C ASP A 379 -7.17 -22.14 -34.18
N GLU A 380 -7.10 -21.04 -34.95
CA GLU A 380 -7.73 -20.86 -36.25
C GLU A 380 -6.77 -21.17 -37.40
N LEU A 381 -5.46 -21.33 -37.13
CA LEU A 381 -4.46 -21.59 -38.17
C LEU A 381 -4.59 -23.02 -38.72
N MET A 382 -5.08 -23.12 -39.95
CA MET A 382 -5.20 -24.40 -40.68
C MET A 382 -4.08 -24.53 -41.69
N LEU A 383 -3.13 -25.42 -41.42
CA LEU A 383 -2.08 -25.79 -42.37
C LEU A 383 -2.36 -27.19 -42.94
N PRO A 384 -2.27 -27.41 -44.26
CA PRO A 384 -2.58 -28.69 -44.87
C PRO A 384 -1.72 -29.84 -44.30
N GLY A 385 -2.39 -30.89 -43.79
CA GLY A 385 -1.70 -32.07 -43.24
C GLY A 385 -1.03 -31.90 -41.90
N LEU A 386 -1.17 -30.73 -41.25
CA LEU A 386 -0.57 -30.41 -39.96
C LEU A 386 -1.62 -30.17 -38.90
N CYS A 387 -1.35 -30.67 -37.69
CA CYS A 387 -2.03 -30.27 -36.50
C CYS A 387 -1.26 -29.13 -35.86
N VAL A 388 -1.91 -27.99 -35.64
CA VAL A 388 -1.31 -26.78 -35.07
C VAL A 388 -1.83 -26.57 -33.65
N SER A 389 -0.94 -26.24 -32.72
CA SER A 389 -1.32 -25.86 -31.34
C SER A 389 -0.38 -24.76 -30.81
N SER A 390 -0.92 -23.87 -30.01
CA SER A 390 -0.12 -22.83 -29.36
C SER A 390 0.79 -23.38 -28.25
N ILE A 391 1.99 -22.83 -28.17
CA ILE A 391 2.89 -22.99 -27.03
C ILE A 391 3.00 -21.63 -26.29
N PRO A 392 2.95 -21.58 -24.95
CA PRO A 392 3.22 -20.35 -24.22
C PRO A 392 4.61 -19.77 -24.59
N ALA A 393 4.64 -18.53 -24.99
CA ALA A 393 5.86 -17.82 -25.41
C ALA A 393 5.83 -16.39 -24.89
N ASP A 394 5.87 -16.30 -23.55
CA ASP A 394 5.73 -15.01 -22.89
C ASP A 394 7.05 -14.24 -22.86
N THR A 395 6.96 -12.95 -23.13
CA THR A 395 8.09 -12.02 -22.99
C THR A 395 8.44 -11.78 -21.52
N TYR A 396 7.50 -12.06 -20.61
CA TYR A 396 7.57 -11.68 -19.19
C TYR A 396 7.99 -10.22 -19.00
N ALA A 397 7.56 -9.35 -19.89
CA ALA A 397 7.72 -7.92 -19.75
C ALA A 397 6.49 -7.31 -19.09
N ALA A 398 6.69 -6.49 -18.06
CA ALA A 398 5.63 -5.78 -17.35
C ALA A 398 5.88 -4.28 -17.40
N PRO A 399 5.43 -3.58 -18.46
CA PRO A 399 5.58 -2.13 -18.58
C PRO A 399 4.73 -1.36 -17.54
N LEU A 400 3.71 -1.99 -16.99
CA LEU A 400 2.82 -1.49 -15.93
C LEU A 400 2.94 -2.37 -14.69
N ASP A 401 2.47 -1.87 -13.58
CA ASP A 401 2.49 -2.61 -12.32
C ASP A 401 1.68 -3.91 -12.41
N LEU A 402 0.50 -3.83 -13.03
CA LEU A 402 -0.40 -4.97 -13.27
C LEU A 402 -1.03 -4.87 -14.67
N THR A 403 -1.08 -5.99 -15.37
CA THR A 403 -1.89 -6.17 -16.58
C THR A 403 -2.79 -7.37 -16.39
N LEU A 404 -4.09 -7.15 -16.33
CA LEU A 404 -5.11 -8.18 -16.16
C LEU A 404 -5.75 -8.48 -17.53
N THR A 405 -5.60 -9.69 -17.96
CA THR A 405 -6.18 -10.14 -19.24
C THR A 405 -7.20 -11.24 -18.97
N PHE A 406 -8.42 -11.07 -19.48
CA PHE A 406 -9.49 -12.05 -19.34
C PHE A 406 -10.08 -12.41 -20.70
N GLY A 407 -10.74 -13.56 -20.79
CA GLY A 407 -11.45 -13.99 -21.97
C GLY A 407 -12.34 -15.21 -21.71
N ASP A 408 -13.28 -15.48 -22.61
CA ASP A 408 -14.06 -16.70 -22.54
C ASP A 408 -13.18 -17.92 -22.81
N ARG A 409 -13.28 -18.95 -21.97
CA ARG A 409 -12.74 -20.29 -22.25
C ARG A 409 -13.78 -21.16 -22.89
N PHE A 410 -13.30 -22.01 -23.79
CA PHE A 410 -14.13 -22.99 -24.47
C PHE A 410 -13.61 -24.41 -24.29
N THR A 411 -14.49 -25.37 -24.26
CA THR A 411 -14.14 -26.78 -24.33
C THR A 411 -13.76 -27.12 -25.79
N PRO A 412 -13.11 -28.26 -26.07
CA PRO A 412 -12.84 -28.70 -27.43
C PRO A 412 -14.08 -28.79 -28.32
N ASN A 413 -15.27 -28.95 -27.72
CA ASN A 413 -16.55 -29.02 -28.43
C ASN A 413 -17.22 -27.65 -28.64
N GLY A 414 -16.53 -26.55 -28.35
CA GLY A 414 -17.03 -25.19 -28.50
C GLY A 414 -17.97 -24.69 -27.39
N ALA A 415 -18.21 -25.47 -26.33
CA ALA A 415 -19.02 -25.04 -25.19
C ALA A 415 -18.20 -24.13 -24.25
N HIS A 416 -18.84 -23.14 -23.61
CA HIS A 416 -18.18 -22.30 -22.64
C HIS A 416 -17.68 -23.10 -21.41
N ALA A 417 -16.42 -22.93 -21.06
CA ALA A 417 -15.73 -23.61 -19.95
C ALA A 417 -15.43 -22.69 -18.76
N GLY A 418 -15.74 -21.41 -18.86
CA GLY A 418 -15.49 -20.42 -17.83
C GLY A 418 -14.82 -19.15 -18.37
N ILE A 419 -14.15 -18.42 -17.49
CA ILE A 419 -13.32 -17.26 -17.84
C ILE A 419 -11.87 -17.64 -17.55
N GLY A 420 -11.02 -17.52 -18.57
CA GLY A 420 -9.58 -17.70 -18.46
C GLY A 420 -8.83 -16.42 -18.66
N GLY A 421 -7.53 -16.46 -18.43
CA GLY A 421 -6.66 -15.33 -18.66
C GLY A 421 -5.40 -15.37 -17.80
N GLU A 422 -4.79 -14.22 -17.63
CA GLU A 422 -3.55 -14.08 -16.90
C GLU A 422 -3.45 -12.70 -16.24
N ILE A 423 -2.80 -12.65 -15.09
CA ILE A 423 -2.39 -11.42 -14.43
C ILE A 423 -0.88 -11.32 -14.52
N ILE A 424 -0.38 -10.44 -15.38
CA ILE A 424 1.03 -10.11 -15.50
C ILE A 424 1.35 -9.00 -14.52
N TYR A 425 2.46 -9.14 -13.81
CA TYR A 425 2.85 -8.20 -12.75
C TYR A 425 4.35 -7.95 -12.74
N ARG A 426 4.76 -6.78 -12.24
CA ARG A 426 6.16 -6.43 -12.04
C ARG A 426 6.77 -7.18 -10.86
N THR A 427 7.83 -7.96 -11.11
CA THR A 427 8.50 -8.76 -10.08
C THR A 427 9.39 -7.94 -9.15
N ASP A 428 9.75 -6.72 -9.53
CA ASP A 428 10.47 -5.77 -8.67
C ASP A 428 9.56 -5.06 -7.65
N VAL A 429 8.23 -5.19 -7.77
CA VAL A 429 7.23 -4.60 -6.87
C VAL A 429 6.43 -5.69 -6.14
N PHE A 430 5.98 -6.73 -6.85
CA PHE A 430 5.10 -7.77 -6.32
C PHE A 430 5.77 -9.14 -6.29
N ALA A 431 5.26 -10.03 -5.42
CA ALA A 431 5.59 -11.44 -5.36
C ALA A 431 4.40 -12.28 -5.84
N ALA A 432 4.66 -13.45 -6.43
CA ALA A 432 3.62 -14.33 -6.95
C ALA A 432 2.50 -14.64 -5.95
N PRO A 433 2.76 -14.97 -4.66
CA PRO A 433 1.69 -15.24 -3.69
C PRO A 433 0.75 -14.04 -3.46
N SER A 434 1.21 -12.80 -3.62
CA SER A 434 0.37 -11.61 -3.47
C SER A 434 -0.58 -11.43 -4.66
N ILE A 435 -0.11 -11.77 -5.86
CA ILE A 435 -0.93 -11.74 -7.06
C ILE A 435 -1.91 -12.92 -7.11
N GLU A 436 -1.51 -14.09 -6.61
CA GLU A 436 -2.44 -15.22 -6.42
C GLU A 436 -3.58 -14.83 -5.47
N ARG A 437 -3.28 -14.20 -4.32
CA ARG A 437 -4.30 -13.67 -3.42
C ARG A 437 -5.18 -12.58 -4.06
N LEU A 438 -4.59 -11.71 -4.89
CA LEU A 438 -5.35 -10.70 -5.63
C LEU A 438 -6.35 -11.36 -6.60
N ARG A 439 -5.92 -12.38 -7.36
CA ARG A 439 -6.78 -13.19 -8.24
C ARG A 439 -7.94 -13.82 -7.47
N ASP A 440 -7.64 -14.47 -6.35
CA ASP A 440 -8.62 -15.18 -5.54
C ASP A 440 -9.62 -14.22 -4.86
N ARG A 441 -9.16 -13.05 -4.43
CA ARG A 441 -10.02 -11.96 -3.92
C ARG A 441 -10.94 -11.41 -5.01
N LEU A 442 -10.42 -11.26 -6.23
CA LEU A 442 -11.24 -10.78 -7.36
C LEU A 442 -12.33 -11.78 -7.72
N GLU A 443 -12.01 -13.08 -7.76
CA GLU A 443 -12.99 -14.14 -8.00
C GLU A 443 -14.09 -14.14 -6.91
N ARG A 444 -13.68 -14.07 -5.63
CA ARG A 444 -14.58 -14.02 -4.48
C ARG A 444 -15.48 -12.80 -4.52
N LEU A 445 -14.89 -11.64 -4.79
CA LEU A 445 -15.61 -10.37 -4.91
C LEU A 445 -16.66 -10.43 -6.03
N LEU A 446 -16.26 -10.82 -7.25
CA LEU A 446 -17.16 -10.96 -8.38
C LEU A 446 -18.27 -11.98 -8.12
N THR A 447 -17.96 -13.10 -7.47
CA THR A 447 -18.94 -14.12 -7.08
C THR A 447 -19.98 -13.54 -6.13
N ALA A 448 -19.55 -12.84 -5.08
CA ALA A 448 -20.44 -12.19 -4.11
C ALA A 448 -21.29 -11.08 -4.76
N MET A 449 -20.65 -10.19 -5.52
CA MET A 449 -21.33 -9.09 -6.22
C MET A 449 -22.38 -9.59 -7.23
N THR A 450 -22.08 -10.68 -7.94
CA THR A 450 -23.00 -11.25 -8.94
C THR A 450 -24.13 -12.07 -8.31
N ALA A 451 -23.95 -12.57 -7.08
CA ALA A 451 -24.98 -13.27 -6.32
C ALA A 451 -26.04 -12.29 -5.76
N ASP A 452 -25.61 -11.13 -5.25
CA ASP A 452 -26.47 -10.04 -4.82
C ASP A 452 -25.98 -8.68 -5.39
N PRO A 453 -26.44 -8.32 -6.60
CA PRO A 453 -26.02 -7.06 -7.24
C PRO A 453 -26.50 -5.79 -6.54
N SER A 454 -27.45 -5.91 -5.60
CA SER A 454 -28.00 -4.79 -4.82
C SER A 454 -27.21 -4.51 -3.54
N ALA A 455 -26.38 -5.44 -3.11
CA ALA A 455 -25.56 -5.28 -1.92
C ALA A 455 -24.50 -4.17 -2.09
N PRO A 456 -24.37 -3.24 -1.12
CA PRO A 456 -23.36 -2.21 -1.19
C PRO A 456 -21.95 -2.81 -1.10
N LEU A 457 -20.95 -2.19 -1.73
CA LEU A 457 -19.57 -2.68 -1.74
C LEU A 457 -19.00 -2.90 -0.33
N SER A 458 -19.40 -2.07 0.63
CA SER A 458 -19.00 -2.22 2.02
C SER A 458 -19.50 -3.52 2.66
N SER A 459 -20.56 -4.14 2.17
CA SER A 459 -21.10 -5.39 2.73
C SER A 459 -20.33 -6.63 2.29
N ILE A 460 -19.51 -6.55 1.25
CA ILE A 460 -18.81 -7.69 0.68
C ILE A 460 -17.47 -7.90 1.39
N ASP A 461 -17.24 -9.09 1.87
CA ASP A 461 -15.96 -9.48 2.47
C ASP A 461 -14.99 -9.95 1.39
N VAL A 462 -13.82 -9.29 1.35
CA VAL A 462 -12.75 -9.65 0.41
C VAL A 462 -11.70 -10.60 1.01
N LEU A 463 -11.76 -10.81 2.34
CA LEU A 463 -10.86 -11.69 3.06
C LEU A 463 -11.42 -13.13 3.10
N ASP A 464 -10.55 -14.11 3.18
CA ASP A 464 -10.94 -15.48 3.48
C ASP A 464 -10.82 -15.78 4.99
N ALA A 465 -11.27 -16.98 5.38
CA ALA A 465 -11.26 -17.38 6.79
C ALA A 465 -9.85 -17.45 7.38
N ALA A 466 -8.84 -17.81 6.58
CA ALA A 466 -7.45 -17.88 7.03
C ALA A 466 -6.86 -16.48 7.23
N GLU A 467 -7.19 -15.53 6.34
CA GLU A 467 -6.81 -14.13 6.46
C GLU A 467 -7.45 -13.49 7.70
N HIS A 468 -8.75 -13.73 7.95
CA HIS A 468 -9.42 -13.28 9.19
C HIS A 468 -8.74 -13.84 10.43
N ALA A 469 -8.48 -15.15 10.48
CA ALA A 469 -7.80 -15.79 11.60
C ALA A 469 -6.39 -15.20 11.82
N HIS A 470 -5.67 -14.91 10.74
CA HIS A 470 -4.36 -14.27 10.81
C HIS A 470 -4.44 -12.84 11.37
N LEU A 471 -5.36 -12.02 10.85
CA LEU A 471 -5.58 -10.64 11.34
C LEU A 471 -6.02 -10.63 12.81
N ASP A 472 -6.90 -11.53 13.21
CA ASP A 472 -7.33 -11.68 14.61
C ASP A 472 -6.17 -12.09 15.53
N ALA A 473 -5.26 -12.94 15.05
CA ALA A 473 -4.08 -13.37 15.80
C ALA A 473 -3.07 -12.21 15.97
N ILE A 474 -2.68 -11.53 14.89
CA ILE A 474 -1.74 -10.41 14.98
C ILE A 474 -2.32 -9.18 15.68
N GLY A 475 -3.63 -8.97 15.55
CA GLY A 475 -4.39 -7.92 16.23
C GLY A 475 -4.73 -8.25 17.68
N ASN A 476 -4.43 -9.47 18.16
CA ASN A 476 -4.70 -9.94 19.53
C ASN A 476 -6.18 -9.84 19.92
N ARG A 477 -7.12 -10.11 19.00
CA ARG A 477 -8.58 -10.07 19.26
C ARG A 477 -8.97 -10.87 20.50
N ALA A 478 -8.31 -11.99 20.76
CA ALA A 478 -8.58 -12.83 21.94
C ALA A 478 -8.40 -12.10 23.28
N ALA A 479 -7.63 -10.99 23.29
CA ALA A 479 -7.47 -10.19 24.52
C ALA A 479 -8.78 -9.57 24.98
N LEU A 480 -9.72 -9.26 24.08
CA LEU A 480 -11.00 -8.63 24.43
C LEU A 480 -11.90 -9.52 25.29
N GLY A 481 -11.68 -10.82 25.31
CA GLY A 481 -12.39 -11.77 26.16
C GLY A 481 -11.67 -12.10 27.49
N LYS A 482 -10.49 -11.50 27.75
CA LYS A 482 -9.74 -11.77 28.99
C LYS A 482 -10.28 -10.94 30.14
N THR A 483 -10.40 -11.58 31.31
CA THR A 483 -10.69 -10.92 32.57
C THR A 483 -9.41 -10.80 33.39
N PHE A 484 -9.15 -9.64 33.97
CA PHE A 484 -8.03 -9.38 34.87
C PHE A 484 -8.51 -9.23 36.29
N ALA A 485 -7.69 -9.65 37.28
CA ALA A 485 -8.01 -9.46 38.67
C ALA A 485 -8.11 -7.94 38.97
N PRO A 486 -9.21 -7.48 39.59
CA PRO A 486 -9.36 -6.06 39.95
C PRO A 486 -8.50 -5.73 41.15
N VAL A 487 -7.33 -5.12 40.96
CA VAL A 487 -6.39 -4.71 41.98
C VAL A 487 -6.14 -3.21 41.92
N SER A 488 -6.10 -2.53 43.08
CA SER A 488 -5.81 -1.10 43.09
C SER A 488 -4.30 -0.83 43.20
N ILE A 489 -3.87 0.36 42.72
CA ILE A 489 -2.47 0.79 42.84
C ILE A 489 -1.99 0.81 44.30
N PRO A 490 -2.74 1.38 45.28
CA PRO A 490 -2.34 1.35 46.69
C PRO A 490 -2.18 -0.07 47.28
N GLU A 491 -2.99 -1.04 46.81
CA GLU A 491 -2.87 -2.45 47.20
C GLU A 491 -1.54 -3.06 46.73
N LEU A 492 -1.19 -2.92 45.48
CA LEU A 492 0.09 -3.41 44.92
C LEU A 492 1.30 -2.71 45.55
N PHE A 493 1.17 -1.39 45.77
CA PHE A 493 2.23 -0.63 46.44
C PHE A 493 2.43 -1.08 47.87
N GLY A 494 1.36 -1.26 48.66
CA GLY A 494 1.41 -1.76 50.02
C GLY A 494 2.03 -3.17 50.10
N ALA A 495 1.67 -4.07 49.19
CA ALA A 495 2.29 -5.38 49.08
C ALA A 495 3.81 -5.28 48.77
N GLN A 496 4.23 -4.32 47.91
CA GLN A 496 5.65 -4.08 47.67
C GLN A 496 6.39 -3.51 48.87
N VAL A 497 5.76 -2.57 49.63
CA VAL A 497 6.30 -2.04 50.89
C VAL A 497 6.57 -3.17 51.89
N ALA A 498 5.61 -4.11 52.01
CA ALA A 498 5.74 -5.26 52.91
C ALA A 498 6.93 -6.17 52.50
N ARG A 499 7.18 -6.35 51.20
CA ARG A 499 8.30 -7.17 50.70
C ARG A 499 9.67 -6.52 50.92
N THR A 500 9.80 -5.19 50.70
CA THR A 500 11.10 -4.51 50.74
C THR A 500 11.07 -3.19 51.55
N PRO A 501 10.68 -3.19 52.81
CA PRO A 501 10.43 -1.96 53.57
C PRO A 501 11.66 -1.06 53.76
N ARG A 502 12.88 -1.65 53.72
CA ARG A 502 14.12 -0.95 53.99
C ARG A 502 14.81 -0.47 52.69
N SER A 503 14.40 -0.98 51.52
CA SER A 503 14.97 -0.57 50.25
C SER A 503 14.62 0.88 49.95
N VAL A 504 15.53 1.61 49.28
CA VAL A 504 15.27 2.97 48.83
C VAL A 504 14.25 2.91 47.70
N ALA A 505 13.11 3.58 47.89
CA ALA A 505 12.03 3.68 46.92
C ALA A 505 12.13 4.95 46.06
N LEU A 506 12.54 6.07 46.69
CA LEU A 506 12.50 7.37 46.09
C LEU A 506 13.78 8.15 46.37
N THR A 507 14.35 8.75 45.33
CA THR A 507 15.52 9.62 45.40
C THR A 507 15.18 10.98 44.78
N GLY A 508 15.27 12.02 45.52
CA GLY A 508 15.22 13.40 45.05
C GLY A 508 16.58 14.09 45.21
N VAL A 509 16.60 15.42 45.03
CA VAL A 509 17.82 16.23 45.17
C VAL A 509 18.32 16.22 46.62
N ASP A 510 17.42 16.41 47.58
CA ASP A 510 17.77 16.70 48.97
C ASP A 510 17.57 15.52 49.91
N ARG A 511 16.79 14.51 49.50
CA ARG A 511 16.43 13.39 50.39
C ARG A 511 16.17 12.10 49.62
N ARG A 512 16.38 10.99 50.32
CA ARG A 512 16.02 9.63 49.88
C ARG A 512 15.00 9.06 50.90
N LEU A 513 13.99 8.36 50.38
CA LEU A 513 13.02 7.69 51.23
C LEU A 513 13.08 6.17 50.95
N THR A 514 13.07 5.36 51.99
CA THR A 514 12.80 3.94 51.89
C THR A 514 11.31 3.69 51.59
N TYR A 515 10.94 2.50 51.14
CA TYR A 515 9.56 2.11 50.93
C TYR A 515 8.70 2.37 52.20
N ALA A 516 9.18 1.95 53.36
CA ALA A 516 8.46 2.20 54.63
C ALA A 516 8.35 3.68 55.01
N GLN A 517 9.33 4.53 54.69
CA GLN A 517 9.26 5.96 54.92
C GLN A 517 8.28 6.63 53.96
N LEU A 518 8.32 6.26 52.68
CA LEU A 518 7.41 6.77 51.66
C LEU A 518 5.95 6.39 51.98
N GLU A 519 5.70 5.15 52.41
CA GLU A 519 4.41 4.65 52.82
C GLU A 519 3.86 5.46 54.02
N ARG A 520 4.68 5.69 55.07
CA ARG A 520 4.24 6.46 56.25
C ARG A 520 3.94 7.95 55.91
N ALA A 521 4.78 8.55 55.06
CA ALA A 521 4.55 9.93 54.65
C ALA A 521 3.23 10.07 53.87
N ALA A 522 3.00 9.13 52.92
CA ALA A 522 1.76 9.12 52.14
C ALA A 522 0.53 8.83 52.99
N ASN A 523 0.63 7.93 53.99
CA ASN A 523 -0.49 7.64 54.88
C ASN A 523 -0.88 8.86 55.74
N ARG A 524 0.08 9.60 56.31
CA ARG A 524 -0.18 10.83 57.04
C ARG A 524 -0.90 11.89 56.19
N LEU A 525 -0.41 12.13 54.99
CA LEU A 525 -1.06 13.10 54.10
C LEU A 525 -2.43 12.60 53.63
N ALA A 526 -2.61 11.29 53.44
CA ALA A 526 -3.92 10.71 53.11
C ALA A 526 -4.94 10.93 54.24
N HIS A 527 -4.54 10.78 55.52
CA HIS A 527 -5.40 11.10 56.65
C HIS A 527 -5.75 12.60 56.74
N ALA A 528 -4.79 13.48 56.43
CA ALA A 528 -5.06 14.93 56.36
C ALA A 528 -6.08 15.26 55.26
N LEU A 529 -5.99 14.57 54.11
CA LEU A 529 -6.97 14.72 53.01
C LEU A 529 -8.35 14.18 53.39
N ILE A 530 -8.43 13.05 54.10
CA ILE A 530 -9.69 12.48 54.59
C ILE A 530 -10.35 13.44 55.60
N ASP A 531 -9.58 14.02 56.50
CA ASP A 531 -10.03 15.04 57.45
C ASP A 531 -10.58 16.30 56.74
N ALA A 532 -9.99 16.67 55.59
CA ALA A 532 -10.48 17.72 54.71
C ALA A 532 -11.70 17.29 53.85
N GLY A 533 -12.26 16.10 54.09
CA GLY A 533 -13.45 15.57 53.41
C GLY A 533 -13.17 14.97 52.01
N VAL A 534 -11.93 14.61 51.71
CA VAL A 534 -11.56 13.88 50.46
C VAL A 534 -11.80 12.39 50.66
N GLY A 535 -12.41 11.71 49.67
CA GLY A 535 -12.70 10.30 49.69
C GLY A 535 -12.99 9.74 48.30
N PRO A 536 -13.50 8.48 48.20
CA PRO A 536 -13.81 7.85 46.94
C PRO A 536 -14.67 8.70 46.01
N GLY A 537 -14.29 8.80 44.76
CA GLY A 537 -14.99 9.60 43.73
C GLY A 537 -14.69 11.09 43.75
N ALA A 538 -13.94 11.58 44.73
CA ALA A 538 -13.45 12.97 44.74
C ALA A 538 -12.26 13.14 43.78
N VAL A 539 -12.03 14.37 43.35
CA VAL A 539 -10.86 14.81 42.61
C VAL A 539 -10.00 15.72 43.47
N VAL A 540 -8.68 15.55 43.43
CA VAL A 540 -7.73 16.42 44.12
C VAL A 540 -6.76 17.01 43.11
N ALA A 541 -6.74 18.33 43.01
CA ALA A 541 -5.79 19.03 42.13
C ALA A 541 -4.38 18.99 42.74
N LEU A 542 -3.38 18.70 41.91
CA LEU A 542 -1.96 18.73 42.29
C LEU A 542 -1.27 19.85 41.53
N LEU A 543 -1.04 20.97 42.14
CA LEU A 543 -0.25 22.08 41.60
C LEU A 543 1.15 22.07 42.21
N LEU A 544 1.99 21.15 41.77
CA LEU A 544 3.32 20.90 42.36
C LEU A 544 4.37 20.69 41.24
N ALA A 545 5.55 21.25 41.50
CA ALA A 545 6.72 20.88 40.68
C ALA A 545 7.16 19.43 40.94
N ARG A 546 7.89 18.83 40.02
CA ARG A 546 8.44 17.48 40.21
C ARG A 546 9.38 17.43 41.43
N SER A 547 8.98 16.65 42.40
CA SER A 547 9.63 16.60 43.70
C SER A 547 9.25 15.33 44.48
N VAL A 548 9.99 15.03 45.54
CA VAL A 548 9.63 13.97 46.50
C VAL A 548 8.28 14.23 47.14
N PRO A 549 7.94 15.46 47.65
CA PRO A 549 6.61 15.77 48.14
C PRO A 549 5.48 15.54 47.14
N ALA A 550 5.68 15.84 45.84
CA ALA A 550 4.69 15.60 44.82
C ALA A 550 4.38 14.10 44.62
N THR A 551 5.42 13.26 44.63
CA THR A 551 5.24 11.78 44.57
C THR A 551 4.49 11.26 45.80
N VAL A 552 4.81 11.79 47.03
CA VAL A 552 4.08 11.46 48.25
C VAL A 552 2.62 11.88 48.12
N ALA A 553 2.33 13.07 47.58
CA ALA A 553 0.98 13.59 47.39
C ALA A 553 0.16 12.71 46.43
N ILE A 554 0.73 12.28 45.31
CA ILE A 554 0.08 11.36 44.38
C ILE A 554 -0.33 10.06 45.08
N ILE A 555 0.60 9.43 45.81
CA ILE A 555 0.31 8.20 46.56
C ILE A 555 -0.77 8.45 47.65
N ALA A 556 -0.70 9.57 48.32
CA ALA A 556 -1.67 9.94 49.36
C ALA A 556 -3.08 10.11 48.79
N VAL A 557 -3.25 10.82 47.69
CA VAL A 557 -4.53 10.98 47.01
C VAL A 557 -5.12 9.62 46.61
N LEU A 558 -4.32 8.77 45.95
CA LEU A 558 -4.77 7.44 45.55
C LEU A 558 -5.21 6.58 46.75
N LYS A 559 -4.55 6.72 47.91
CA LYS A 559 -4.92 5.99 49.15
C LYS A 559 -6.27 6.43 49.74
N THR A 560 -6.76 7.62 49.44
CA THR A 560 -8.10 8.07 49.86
C THR A 560 -9.20 7.52 48.94
N GLY A 561 -8.86 6.92 47.81
CA GLY A 561 -9.79 6.53 46.75
C GLY A 561 -10.21 7.69 45.83
N ALA A 562 -9.60 8.86 45.96
CA ALA A 562 -9.79 9.99 45.08
C ALA A 562 -8.86 9.94 43.85
N ALA A 563 -9.26 10.62 42.79
CA ALA A 563 -8.45 10.84 41.62
C ALA A 563 -7.52 12.03 41.78
N TYR A 564 -6.25 11.92 41.36
CA TYR A 564 -5.40 13.11 41.25
C TYR A 564 -5.56 13.78 39.89
N LEU A 565 -5.58 15.12 39.90
CA LEU A 565 -5.58 16.00 38.73
C LEU A 565 -4.25 16.75 38.71
N PRO A 566 -3.24 16.31 37.95
CA PRO A 566 -1.98 17.01 37.90
C PRO A 566 -2.10 18.24 37.02
N ILE A 567 -1.67 19.38 37.55
CA ILE A 567 -1.67 20.67 36.86
C ILE A 567 -0.22 21.13 36.75
N ASP A 568 0.25 21.35 35.54
CA ASP A 568 1.59 21.88 35.31
C ASP A 568 1.66 23.33 35.75
N THR A 569 2.67 23.65 36.58
CA THR A 569 2.87 24.98 37.15
C THR A 569 3.16 26.06 36.10
N GLN A 570 3.45 25.67 34.88
CA GLN A 570 3.72 26.57 33.76
C GLN A 570 2.49 26.88 32.90
N HIS A 571 1.36 26.25 33.18
CA HIS A 571 0.13 26.57 32.47
C HIS A 571 -0.34 27.99 32.71
N PRO A 572 -0.86 28.68 31.68
CA PRO A 572 -1.54 29.97 31.88
C PRO A 572 -2.70 29.85 32.86
N SER A 573 -2.97 30.89 33.66
CA SER A 573 -4.05 30.90 34.65
C SER A 573 -5.41 30.54 34.07
N ALA A 574 -5.71 30.96 32.83
CA ALA A 574 -6.94 30.60 32.14
C ALA A 574 -7.08 29.08 31.90
N ARG A 575 -5.98 28.39 31.56
CA ARG A 575 -5.97 26.94 31.42
C ARG A 575 -6.13 26.23 32.76
N ILE A 576 -5.44 26.70 33.78
CA ILE A 576 -5.60 26.19 35.15
C ILE A 576 -7.06 26.35 35.59
N GLY A 577 -7.65 27.53 35.41
CA GLY A 577 -9.04 27.83 35.76
C GLY A 577 -10.04 26.93 35.02
N PHE A 578 -9.83 26.71 33.72
CA PHE A 578 -10.62 25.76 32.93
C PHE A 578 -10.58 24.34 33.54
N MET A 579 -9.39 23.81 33.80
CA MET A 579 -9.21 22.46 34.37
C MET A 579 -9.86 22.32 35.76
N LEU A 580 -9.73 23.34 36.62
CA LEU A 580 -10.35 23.35 37.92
C LEU A 580 -11.89 23.43 37.84
N THR A 581 -12.43 24.20 36.92
CA THR A 581 -13.87 24.34 36.72
C THR A 581 -14.48 23.05 36.18
N ASP A 582 -13.86 22.45 35.17
CA ASP A 582 -14.34 21.25 34.46
C ASP A 582 -14.24 20.00 35.35
N ALA A 583 -13.10 19.77 36.00
CA ALA A 583 -12.89 18.63 36.88
C ALA A 583 -13.46 18.80 38.30
N SER A 584 -13.85 20.00 38.73
CA SER A 584 -14.44 20.33 40.01
C SER A 584 -13.75 19.67 41.22
N PRO A 585 -12.44 19.87 41.47
CA PRO A 585 -11.73 19.19 42.53
C PRO A 585 -12.25 19.59 43.91
N LYS A 586 -12.25 18.64 44.87
CA LYS A 586 -12.66 18.84 46.26
C LYS A 586 -11.60 19.60 47.05
N ALA A 587 -10.32 19.38 46.72
CA ALA A 587 -9.16 20.02 47.38
C ALA A 587 -8.03 20.20 46.37
N ALA A 588 -7.08 21.08 46.71
CA ALA A 588 -5.82 21.20 46.00
C ALA A 588 -4.64 20.98 46.94
N ILE A 589 -3.63 20.25 46.48
CA ILE A 589 -2.33 20.13 47.15
C ILE A 589 -1.34 21.01 46.39
N THR A 590 -0.66 21.88 47.10
CA THR A 590 0.32 22.81 46.54
C THR A 590 1.38 23.19 47.57
N THR A 591 2.23 24.14 47.27
CA THR A 591 3.14 24.80 48.23
C THR A 591 2.68 26.25 48.48
N THR A 592 3.11 26.84 49.58
CA THR A 592 2.84 28.29 49.89
C THR A 592 3.22 29.19 48.69
N ASP A 593 4.33 28.90 47.97
CA ASP A 593 4.80 29.70 46.84
C ASP A 593 3.94 29.55 45.58
N LEU A 594 3.30 28.42 45.38
CA LEU A 594 2.46 28.12 44.19
C LEU A 594 0.97 28.41 44.44
N ALA A 595 0.51 28.50 45.68
CA ALA A 595 -0.89 28.77 46.03
C ALA A 595 -1.46 30.03 45.34
N PRO A 596 -0.72 31.14 45.16
CA PRO A 596 -1.22 32.29 44.42
C PRO A 596 -1.70 31.99 42.99
N LEU A 597 -1.17 30.95 42.31
CA LEU A 597 -1.60 30.54 40.97
C LEU A 597 -3.04 29.99 40.97
N LEU A 598 -3.46 29.31 42.04
CA LEU A 598 -4.84 28.83 42.19
C LEU A 598 -5.81 30.01 42.33
N VAL A 599 -5.43 31.01 43.14
CA VAL A 599 -6.21 32.25 43.32
C VAL A 599 -6.32 33.01 41.98
N ALA A 600 -5.20 33.15 41.25
CA ALA A 600 -5.18 33.81 39.95
C ALA A 600 -6.00 33.05 38.89
N ALA A 601 -6.22 31.76 39.06
CA ALA A 601 -7.08 30.92 38.25
C ALA A 601 -8.58 30.95 38.69
N GLY A 602 -8.95 31.71 39.72
CA GLY A 602 -10.33 31.86 40.20
C GLY A 602 -10.77 30.81 41.22
N ALA A 603 -9.88 29.99 41.75
CA ALA A 603 -10.22 28.94 42.71
C ALA A 603 -10.15 29.46 44.17
N THR A 604 -11.01 30.39 44.54
CA THR A 604 -11.01 31.04 45.87
C THR A 604 -11.63 30.18 46.98
N ASP A 605 -12.55 29.28 46.61
CA ASP A 605 -13.32 28.48 47.59
C ASP A 605 -12.78 27.03 47.71
N LEU A 606 -11.66 26.72 47.04
CA LEU A 606 -11.05 25.39 47.04
C LEU A 606 -10.25 25.17 48.30
N ALA A 607 -10.45 24.05 48.98
CA ALA A 607 -9.63 23.66 50.13
C ALA A 607 -8.18 23.45 49.71
N VAL A 608 -7.26 24.28 50.20
CA VAL A 608 -5.84 24.20 49.86
C VAL A 608 -5.06 23.55 50.98
N ILE A 609 -4.29 22.52 50.66
CA ILE A 609 -3.39 21.80 51.55
C ILE A 609 -1.95 22.12 51.13
N ASP A 610 -1.18 22.77 52.01
CA ASP A 610 0.25 22.93 51.80
C ASP A 610 0.94 21.60 52.11
N VAL A 611 1.68 21.07 51.11
CA VAL A 611 2.35 19.78 51.22
C VAL A 611 3.49 19.79 52.28
N ASP A 612 3.99 20.96 52.61
CA ASP A 612 5.06 21.16 53.62
C ASP A 612 4.51 21.57 54.99
N ASP A 613 3.18 21.56 55.22
CA ASP A 613 2.57 21.87 56.51
C ASP A 613 3.01 20.87 57.59
N PRO A 614 3.72 21.30 58.64
CA PRO A 614 4.21 20.40 59.70
C PRO A 614 3.09 19.67 60.46
N ARG A 615 1.84 20.15 60.41
CA ARG A 615 0.69 19.46 61.00
C ARG A 615 0.42 18.10 60.36
N ILE A 616 0.86 17.88 59.09
CA ILE A 616 0.75 16.59 58.40
C ILE A 616 1.48 15.49 59.19
N ASP A 617 2.59 15.84 59.84
CA ASP A 617 3.39 14.89 60.60
C ASP A 617 2.66 14.38 61.89
N THR A 618 1.62 15.05 62.34
CA THR A 618 0.82 14.66 63.49
C THR A 618 -0.27 13.64 63.19
N TYR A 619 -0.61 13.44 61.91
CA TYR A 619 -1.61 12.45 61.48
C TYR A 619 -1.12 11.01 61.59
N PRO A 620 -2.06 10.01 61.64
CA PRO A 620 -1.70 8.60 61.73
C PRO A 620 -0.85 8.14 60.53
N SER A 621 0.17 7.32 60.77
CA SER A 621 0.99 6.72 59.76
C SER A 621 0.51 5.33 59.29
N THR A 622 -0.63 4.87 59.81
CA THR A 622 -1.29 3.63 59.38
C THR A 622 -2.03 3.81 58.04
N ALA A 623 -2.08 2.78 57.21
CA ALA A 623 -2.77 2.88 55.91
C ALA A 623 -4.29 3.09 56.12
N PRO A 624 -4.92 4.00 55.35
CA PRO A 624 -6.36 4.08 55.27
C PRO A 624 -6.95 2.85 54.55
N PRO A 625 -8.31 2.66 54.53
CA PRO A 625 -8.94 1.57 53.77
C PRO A 625 -8.53 1.57 52.32
N THR A 626 -8.26 0.37 51.75
CA THR A 626 -7.85 0.19 50.36
C THR A 626 -8.98 0.57 49.41
N PRO A 627 -8.74 1.42 48.39
CA PRO A 627 -9.76 1.80 47.41
C PRO A 627 -10.08 0.68 46.46
N ALA A 628 -11.28 0.73 45.85
CA ALA A 628 -11.69 -0.20 44.84
C ALA A 628 -10.87 0.01 43.53
N ALA A 629 -10.62 -1.06 42.81
CA ALA A 629 -9.86 -1.02 41.55
C ALA A 629 -10.55 -0.19 40.45
N ASP A 630 -11.87 -0.06 40.50
CA ASP A 630 -12.68 0.70 39.53
C ASP A 630 -12.77 2.19 39.84
N HIS A 631 -12.24 2.65 40.99
CA HIS A 631 -12.15 4.09 41.24
C HIS A 631 -11.19 4.74 40.26
N VAL A 632 -11.49 5.96 39.83
CA VAL A 632 -10.62 6.77 38.99
C VAL A 632 -9.33 7.08 39.75
N ALA A 633 -8.19 6.77 39.16
CA ALA A 633 -6.88 7.03 39.73
C ALA A 633 -6.39 8.44 39.39
N TYR A 634 -6.58 8.86 38.14
CA TYR A 634 -6.17 10.19 37.69
C TYR A 634 -7.05 10.72 36.57
N ILE A 635 -7.01 12.05 36.40
CA ILE A 635 -7.57 12.76 35.24
C ILE A 635 -6.46 13.59 34.62
N MET A 636 -6.16 13.31 33.33
CA MET A 636 -5.18 14.08 32.55
C MET A 636 -5.85 14.75 31.37
N TYR A 637 -5.48 16.00 31.08
CA TYR A 637 -6.05 16.79 30.00
C TYR A 637 -5.20 16.71 28.74
N THR A 638 -5.84 16.25 27.67
CA THR A 638 -5.26 16.20 26.32
C THR A 638 -5.79 17.32 25.44
N SER A 639 -5.04 17.71 24.40
CA SER A 639 -5.53 18.63 23.37
C SER A 639 -6.61 17.90 22.55
N GLY A 640 -7.87 18.27 22.74
CA GLY A 640 -8.98 17.71 21.95
C GLY A 640 -8.90 18.11 20.48
N THR A 641 -9.36 17.24 19.56
CA THR A 641 -9.46 17.51 18.11
C THR A 641 -10.33 18.72 17.78
N THR A 642 -11.20 19.15 18.72
CA THR A 642 -12.07 20.33 18.62
C THR A 642 -11.42 21.62 19.15
N GLY A 643 -10.15 21.56 19.58
CA GLY A 643 -9.43 22.70 20.18
C GLY A 643 -9.70 22.91 21.68
N THR A 644 -10.76 22.34 22.25
CA THR A 644 -11.04 22.39 23.71
C THR A 644 -10.35 21.21 24.39
N PRO A 645 -9.56 21.41 25.45
CA PRO A 645 -8.95 20.33 26.20
C PRO A 645 -9.99 19.37 26.79
N LYS A 646 -9.69 18.06 26.76
CA LYS A 646 -10.55 17.00 27.31
C LYS A 646 -9.85 16.28 28.44
N GLY A 647 -10.54 16.09 29.57
CA GLY A 647 -10.07 15.30 30.72
C GLY A 647 -10.26 13.81 30.46
N VAL A 648 -9.16 13.06 30.44
CA VAL A 648 -9.16 11.60 30.33
C VAL A 648 -9.07 11.00 31.71
N ALA A 649 -10.14 10.28 32.14
CA ALA A 649 -10.22 9.64 33.45
C ALA A 649 -9.79 8.16 33.34
N ILE A 650 -8.77 7.78 34.12
CA ILE A 650 -8.19 6.43 34.11
C ILE A 650 -8.35 5.81 35.50
N THR A 651 -8.81 4.55 35.55
CA THR A 651 -9.03 3.82 36.80
C THR A 651 -7.75 3.17 37.33
N HIS A 652 -7.75 2.76 38.62
CA HIS A 652 -6.65 1.98 39.18
C HIS A 652 -6.44 0.68 38.38
N ARG A 653 -7.52 -0.01 38.00
CA ARG A 653 -7.47 -1.24 37.21
C ARG A 653 -6.73 -1.03 35.88
N ASN A 654 -7.01 0.05 35.18
CA ASN A 654 -6.33 0.34 33.90
C ASN A 654 -4.82 0.48 34.10
N VAL A 655 -4.40 1.14 35.18
CA VAL A 655 -2.97 1.29 35.48
C VAL A 655 -2.34 -0.03 35.91
N THR A 656 -2.98 -0.81 36.77
CA THR A 656 -2.39 -2.08 37.26
C THR A 656 -2.29 -3.11 36.14
N GLN A 657 -3.27 -3.17 35.23
CA GLN A 657 -3.21 -4.03 34.05
C GLN A 657 -2.03 -3.70 33.12
N LEU A 658 -1.57 -2.44 33.08
CA LEU A 658 -0.40 -2.07 32.30
C LEU A 658 0.85 -2.83 32.78
N PHE A 659 0.91 -3.20 34.06
CA PHE A 659 2.06 -3.85 34.69
C PHE A 659 1.93 -5.36 34.85
N ASP A 660 0.71 -5.95 34.77
CA ASP A 660 0.53 -7.41 34.80
C ASP A 660 1.17 -8.12 33.62
N VAL A 661 1.50 -7.39 32.58
CA VAL A 661 1.85 -7.95 31.29
C VAL A 661 3.11 -7.32 30.67
N VAL A 662 3.84 -6.59 31.48
CA VAL A 662 5.05 -5.90 31.02
C VAL A 662 6.20 -6.89 30.82
N PRO A 663 6.96 -6.74 29.69
CA PRO A 663 8.10 -7.61 29.40
C PRO A 663 9.14 -7.67 30.52
N PRO A 664 9.93 -8.76 30.61
CA PRO A 664 10.86 -9.01 31.74
C PRO A 664 11.93 -7.93 32.00
N PHE A 665 12.13 -6.99 31.08
CA PHE A 665 13.09 -5.90 31.24
C PHE A 665 12.59 -4.80 32.20
N THR A 666 11.31 -4.80 32.52
CA THR A 666 10.69 -3.91 33.49
C THR A 666 10.63 -4.51 34.90
N ALA A 667 10.98 -5.79 35.03
CA ALA A 667 11.24 -6.38 36.34
C ALA A 667 12.40 -5.59 36.99
N THR A 668 12.07 -4.46 37.59
CA THR A 668 12.98 -3.45 38.09
C THR A 668 13.37 -3.69 39.55
N ALA A 669 13.19 -4.91 40.07
CA ALA A 669 13.63 -5.25 41.43
C ALA A 669 15.11 -4.83 41.59
N GLY A 670 15.33 -3.79 42.40
CA GLY A 670 16.65 -3.23 42.62
C GLY A 670 17.18 -2.27 41.56
N LYS A 671 16.45 -2.03 40.46
CA LYS A 671 16.86 -1.10 39.39
C LYS A 671 16.38 0.34 39.64
N ALA A 672 17.08 1.30 39.06
CA ALA A 672 16.74 2.71 39.15
C ALA A 672 16.02 3.16 37.86
N GLY A 673 14.77 3.65 38.01
CA GLY A 673 14.03 4.32 36.94
C GLY A 673 14.07 5.85 37.11
N ALA A 674 14.11 6.60 36.03
CA ALA A 674 14.06 8.06 36.07
C ALA A 674 12.64 8.56 35.80
N GLN A 675 12.14 9.49 36.66
CA GLN A 675 10.91 10.23 36.41
C GLN A 675 11.25 11.58 35.77
N CYS A 676 11.20 11.60 34.44
CA CYS A 676 11.62 12.73 33.62
C CYS A 676 10.45 13.60 33.12
N HIS A 677 9.25 13.04 32.98
CA HIS A 677 8.10 13.72 32.41
C HIS A 677 7.24 14.44 33.42
N SER A 678 6.53 15.50 33.00
CA SER A 678 5.54 16.18 33.82
C SER A 678 4.47 15.20 34.30
N TYR A 679 3.97 15.35 35.51
CA TYR A 679 2.86 14.53 36.04
C TYR A 679 1.56 14.71 35.24
N SER A 680 1.44 15.78 34.45
CA SER A 680 0.33 15.99 33.50
C SER A 680 0.43 15.16 32.23
N PHE A 681 1.49 14.39 32.12
CA PHE A 681 1.75 13.45 30.99
C PHE A 681 1.70 12.01 31.49
N ASP A 682 0.98 11.15 30.79
CA ASP A 682 0.75 9.76 31.23
C ASP A 682 2.02 8.89 31.26
N PHE A 683 3.10 9.30 30.55
CA PHE A 683 4.42 8.69 30.69
C PHE A 683 4.90 8.68 32.14
N SER A 684 4.55 9.69 32.94
CA SER A 684 4.88 9.75 34.37
C SER A 684 4.25 8.60 35.16
N VAL A 685 3.09 8.11 34.72
CA VAL A 685 2.41 6.96 35.32
C VAL A 685 3.26 5.69 35.18
N TRP A 686 3.76 5.46 33.97
CA TRP A 686 4.67 4.36 33.69
C TRP A 686 5.98 4.50 34.47
N GLU A 687 6.62 5.69 34.45
CA GLU A 687 7.89 5.94 35.16
C GLU A 687 7.78 5.67 36.63
N MET A 688 6.71 6.17 37.25
CA MET A 688 6.48 6.01 38.69
C MET A 688 6.15 4.57 39.08
N TRP A 689 5.12 4.01 38.46
CA TRP A 689 4.57 2.73 38.91
C TRP A 689 5.42 1.55 38.42
N GLY A 690 6.08 1.68 37.27
CA GLY A 690 7.05 0.70 36.82
C GLY A 690 8.19 0.46 37.80
N ALA A 691 8.67 1.52 38.47
CA ALA A 691 9.66 1.39 39.53
C ALA A 691 9.02 0.97 40.89
N LEU A 692 8.00 1.68 41.34
CA LEU A 692 7.50 1.55 42.72
C LEU A 692 6.71 0.27 42.98
N LEU A 693 6.02 -0.31 42.01
CA LEU A 693 5.28 -1.57 42.16
C LEU A 693 6.17 -2.82 42.10
N HIS A 694 7.39 -2.70 41.57
CA HIS A 694 8.30 -3.84 41.33
C HIS A 694 9.55 -3.82 42.22
N GLY A 695 9.60 -2.94 43.24
CA GLY A 695 10.73 -2.90 44.17
C GLY A 695 11.97 -2.17 43.65
N GLY A 696 11.82 -1.39 42.58
CA GLY A 696 12.84 -0.49 42.04
C GLY A 696 12.97 0.82 42.83
N ARG A 697 13.87 1.67 42.41
CA ARG A 697 14.12 3.02 42.95
C ARG A 697 13.74 4.06 41.91
N LEU A 698 12.84 4.97 42.26
CA LEU A 698 12.47 6.09 41.41
C LEU A 698 13.39 7.28 41.66
N VAL A 699 14.03 7.78 40.63
CA VAL A 699 14.84 9.01 40.66
C VAL A 699 13.99 10.16 40.13
N VAL A 700 13.60 11.08 40.99
CA VAL A 700 12.82 12.26 40.58
C VAL A 700 13.75 13.29 39.96
N VAL A 701 13.49 13.62 38.69
CA VAL A 701 14.26 14.61 37.93
C VAL A 701 13.58 15.99 38.05
N PRO A 702 14.24 17.00 38.67
CA PRO A 702 13.67 18.35 38.78
C PRO A 702 13.40 18.98 37.40
N ASP A 703 12.41 19.88 37.32
CA ASP A 703 12.01 20.51 36.03
C ASP A 703 13.15 21.26 35.35
N ALA A 704 14.00 21.94 36.11
CA ALA A 704 15.16 22.65 35.57
C ALA A 704 16.19 21.69 34.96
N VAL A 705 16.43 20.54 35.61
CA VAL A 705 17.37 19.50 35.13
C VAL A 705 16.84 18.81 33.89
N ALA A 706 15.55 18.48 33.84
CA ALA A 706 14.96 17.80 32.68
C ALA A 706 15.01 18.63 31.38
N ARG A 707 15.08 19.98 31.51
CA ARG A 707 15.18 20.88 30.35
C ARG A 707 16.62 21.06 29.83
N SER A 708 17.60 20.60 30.56
CA SER A 708 19.01 20.69 30.20
C SER A 708 19.55 19.29 29.91
N ALA A 709 19.85 18.99 28.64
CA ALA A 709 20.36 17.68 28.24
C ALA A 709 21.67 17.30 28.98
N SER A 710 22.55 18.27 29.25
CA SER A 710 23.77 18.05 29.99
C SER A 710 23.54 17.74 31.47
N ASP A 711 22.61 18.47 32.13
CA ASP A 711 22.31 18.29 33.55
C ASP A 711 21.52 17.01 33.78
N LEU A 712 20.58 16.71 32.85
CA LEU A 712 19.85 15.45 32.86
C LEU A 712 20.82 14.27 32.71
N HIS A 713 21.70 14.33 31.73
CA HIS A 713 22.72 13.28 31.52
C HIS A 713 23.59 13.08 32.78
N ALA A 714 24.09 14.17 33.38
CA ALA A 714 24.92 14.13 34.59
C ALA A 714 24.16 13.48 35.77
N LEU A 715 22.86 13.80 35.94
CA LEU A 715 21.99 13.21 36.97
C LEU A 715 21.79 11.71 36.71
N LEU A 716 21.46 11.32 35.48
CA LEU A 716 21.21 9.90 35.11
C LEU A 716 22.43 9.02 35.36
N VAL A 717 23.61 9.51 34.98
CA VAL A 717 24.90 8.81 35.21
C VAL A 717 25.21 8.73 36.72
N ARG A 718 25.09 9.84 37.46
CA ARG A 718 25.36 9.88 38.90
C ARG A 718 24.47 8.96 39.72
N GLU A 719 23.18 8.88 39.34
CA GLU A 719 22.19 8.05 40.03
C GLU A 719 22.13 6.62 39.48
N HIS A 720 23.02 6.24 38.56
CA HIS A 720 23.07 4.93 37.93
C HIS A 720 21.67 4.46 37.48
N VAL A 721 21.06 5.24 36.56
CA VAL A 721 19.72 4.93 36.05
C VAL A 721 19.78 3.74 35.11
N ASP A 722 18.97 2.72 35.38
CA ASP A 722 18.87 1.48 34.61
C ASP A 722 17.78 1.51 33.55
N VAL A 723 16.72 2.31 33.77
CA VAL A 723 15.58 2.45 32.85
C VAL A 723 15.28 3.91 32.59
N LEU A 724 15.35 4.27 31.31
CA LEU A 724 15.11 5.64 30.84
C LEU A 724 13.95 5.65 29.83
N THR A 725 12.90 6.38 30.16
CA THR A 725 11.78 6.66 29.27
C THR A 725 11.94 8.03 28.68
N GLN A 726 11.86 8.15 27.33
CA GLN A 726 12.02 9.44 26.65
C GLN A 726 11.33 9.46 25.30
N THR A 727 11.05 10.67 24.80
CA THR A 727 10.65 10.84 23.41
C THR A 727 11.88 10.66 22.49
N PRO A 728 11.70 10.22 21.24
CA PRO A 728 12.80 10.12 20.26
C PRO A 728 13.63 11.40 20.14
N SER A 729 13.00 12.56 20.12
CA SER A 729 13.71 13.84 20.03
C SER A 729 14.55 14.13 21.29
N ALA A 730 14.03 13.85 22.46
CA ALA A 730 14.72 14.10 23.72
C ALA A 730 15.92 13.17 23.92
N ILE A 731 15.78 11.87 23.66
CA ILE A 731 16.89 10.91 23.76
C ILE A 731 17.98 11.21 22.72
N GLY A 732 17.60 11.74 21.55
CA GLY A 732 18.52 12.15 20.49
C GLY A 732 19.50 13.22 20.93
N MET A 733 19.14 14.06 21.92
CA MET A 733 19.98 15.11 22.46
C MET A 733 20.93 14.64 23.56
N LEU A 734 20.75 13.44 24.12
CA LEU A 734 21.57 12.92 25.21
C LEU A 734 22.86 12.25 24.71
N PRO A 735 23.99 12.44 25.43
CA PRO A 735 25.18 11.62 25.21
C PRO A 735 24.97 10.17 25.66
N ARG A 736 25.52 9.19 24.92
CA ARG A 736 25.43 7.76 25.29
C ARG A 736 26.35 7.37 26.43
N ARG A 737 27.46 8.10 26.59
CA ARG A 737 28.53 7.77 27.53
C ARG A 737 28.03 7.74 28.97
N GLY A 738 28.26 6.63 29.66
CA GLY A 738 27.79 6.40 31.02
C GLY A 738 26.38 5.89 31.15
N LEU A 739 25.67 5.71 30.02
CA LEU A 739 24.31 5.13 29.94
C LEU A 739 24.28 3.87 29.08
N GLU A 740 25.39 3.20 28.87
CA GLU A 740 25.54 2.07 27.96
C GLU A 740 24.63 0.88 28.31
N SER A 741 24.41 0.66 29.60
CA SER A 741 23.56 -0.43 30.12
C SER A 741 22.11 -0.05 30.35
N ALA A 742 21.75 1.22 30.24
CA ALA A 742 20.39 1.69 30.48
C ALA A 742 19.43 1.18 29.40
N ALA A 743 18.34 0.54 29.80
CA ALA A 743 17.24 0.22 28.91
C ALA A 743 16.51 1.50 28.50
N VAL A 744 16.17 1.61 27.22
CA VAL A 744 15.48 2.79 26.67
C VAL A 744 14.08 2.41 26.21
N VAL A 745 13.08 3.16 26.72
CA VAL A 745 11.68 3.05 26.31
C VAL A 745 11.31 4.32 25.55
N LEU A 746 10.98 4.18 24.26
CA LEU A 746 10.57 5.30 23.42
C LEU A 746 9.07 5.36 23.26
N LEU A 747 8.52 6.58 23.25
CA LEU A 747 7.10 6.80 22.98
C LEU A 747 6.82 8.28 22.61
N GLY A 748 5.62 8.55 22.11
CA GLY A 748 5.06 9.89 21.90
C GLY A 748 5.43 10.55 20.58
N GLU A 749 6.42 10.03 19.84
CA GLU A 749 6.87 10.58 18.55
C GLU A 749 7.27 9.42 17.61
N VAL A 750 7.33 9.71 16.31
CA VAL A 750 7.90 8.78 15.34
C VAL A 750 9.39 8.58 15.63
N CYS A 751 9.82 7.32 15.73
CA CYS A 751 11.22 6.98 16.01
C CYS A 751 12.03 6.93 14.70
N PRO A 752 13.03 7.81 14.50
CA PRO A 752 13.92 7.76 13.33
C PRO A 752 14.84 6.53 13.37
N VAL A 753 15.16 5.99 12.18
CA VAL A 753 16.09 4.84 12.04
C VAL A 753 17.48 5.19 12.60
N GLU A 754 17.95 6.38 12.29
CA GLU A 754 19.27 6.87 12.72
C GLU A 754 19.42 6.93 14.26
N LEU A 755 18.29 7.13 14.95
CA LEU A 755 18.26 7.10 16.41
C LEU A 755 18.45 5.66 16.92
N VAL A 756 17.80 4.69 16.27
CA VAL A 756 17.98 3.27 16.61
C VAL A 756 19.41 2.83 16.36
N ASP A 757 19.99 3.16 15.22
CA ASP A 757 21.37 2.83 14.87
C ASP A 757 22.36 3.38 15.89
N ARG A 758 22.06 4.57 16.41
CA ARG A 758 22.89 5.22 17.44
C ARG A 758 22.69 4.62 18.82
N TRP A 759 21.45 4.29 19.25
CA TRP A 759 21.13 3.97 20.64
C TRP A 759 20.91 2.49 20.93
N ALA A 760 20.45 1.67 19.97
CA ALA A 760 20.16 0.26 20.20
C ALA A 760 21.39 -0.64 20.45
N PRO A 761 22.59 -0.40 19.85
CA PRO A 761 23.71 -1.31 20.05
C PRO A 761 24.11 -1.48 21.51
N GLY A 762 24.09 -2.76 21.97
CA GLY A 762 24.52 -3.17 23.32
C GLY A 762 23.50 -2.93 24.43
N ARG A 763 22.26 -2.55 24.11
CA ARG A 763 21.21 -2.33 25.13
C ARG A 763 19.84 -2.78 24.68
N MET A 764 18.92 -2.87 25.61
CA MET A 764 17.50 -3.02 25.30
C MET A 764 16.90 -1.65 24.96
N MET A 765 16.34 -1.54 23.76
CA MET A 765 15.64 -0.37 23.29
C MET A 765 14.33 -0.81 22.66
N ILE A 766 13.21 -0.25 23.07
CA ILE A 766 11.88 -0.56 22.55
C ILE A 766 11.15 0.72 22.17
N ASN A 767 10.27 0.59 21.16
CA ASN A 767 9.32 1.60 20.76
C ASN A 767 7.94 1.21 21.26
N THR A 768 7.20 2.13 21.84
CA THR A 768 5.85 1.91 22.36
C THR A 768 4.89 2.94 21.76
N TYR A 769 3.61 2.58 21.62
CA TYR A 769 2.60 3.44 21.05
C TYR A 769 1.26 3.31 21.79
N GLY A 770 0.60 4.42 22.05
CA GLY A 770 -0.76 4.48 22.55
C GLY A 770 -1.18 5.91 22.90
N PRO A 771 -2.48 6.24 22.82
CA PRO A 771 -3.03 7.50 23.33
C PRO A 771 -3.30 7.41 24.82
N THR A 772 -3.45 8.55 25.47
CA THR A 772 -3.75 8.67 26.91
C THR A 772 -5.05 7.94 27.28
N GLU A 773 -6.05 7.94 26.39
CA GLU A 773 -7.32 7.23 26.54
C GLU A 773 -7.16 5.70 26.68
N ALA A 774 -6.06 5.16 26.17
CA ALA A 774 -5.73 3.74 26.26
C ALA A 774 -4.72 3.40 27.38
N THR A 775 -4.48 4.31 28.32
CA THR A 775 -3.58 4.15 29.46
C THR A 775 -2.13 3.89 29.02
N VAL A 776 -1.43 4.97 28.70
CA VAL A 776 0.00 5.05 28.31
C VAL A 776 0.32 4.43 26.96
N TRP A 777 0.11 3.14 26.76
CA TRP A 777 0.34 2.46 25.48
C TRP A 777 -0.53 1.20 25.27
N VAL A 778 -0.71 0.85 24.01
CA VAL A 778 -1.44 -0.34 23.55
C VAL A 778 -0.56 -1.32 22.79
N SER A 779 0.60 -0.88 22.33
CA SER A 779 1.55 -1.75 21.61
C SER A 779 2.99 -1.47 22.01
N THR A 780 3.83 -2.50 21.85
CA THR A 780 5.28 -2.43 22.06
C THR A 780 6.00 -3.18 20.94
N SER A 781 7.14 -2.64 20.49
CA SER A 781 8.01 -3.34 19.56
C SER A 781 8.75 -4.48 20.27
N THR A 782 9.26 -5.44 19.52
CA THR A 782 10.41 -6.24 19.95
C THR A 782 11.61 -5.33 20.17
N PRO A 783 12.67 -5.79 20.87
CA PRO A 783 13.89 -5.00 20.99
C PRO A 783 14.39 -4.53 19.62
N LEU A 784 14.60 -3.22 19.49
CA LEU A 784 15.07 -2.61 18.26
C LEU A 784 16.53 -2.96 18.00
N VAL A 785 16.86 -3.16 16.73
CA VAL A 785 18.21 -3.54 16.28
C VAL A 785 18.67 -2.50 15.24
N ALA A 786 19.95 -2.13 15.28
CA ALA A 786 20.56 -1.24 14.29
C ALA A 786 20.51 -1.86 12.87
N ASP A 787 20.60 -1.01 11.87
CA ASP A 787 20.54 -1.37 10.43
C ASP A 787 19.25 -2.12 10.04
N SER A 788 18.15 -1.88 10.76
CA SER A 788 16.85 -2.47 10.48
C SER A 788 15.92 -1.52 9.69
N ALA A 789 14.79 -2.05 9.26
CA ALA A 789 13.70 -1.25 8.67
C ALA A 789 13.18 -0.19 9.66
N PRO A 790 12.39 0.82 9.23
CA PRO A 790 11.79 1.80 10.11
C PRO A 790 11.15 1.16 11.35
N PRO A 791 11.39 1.68 12.56
CA PRO A 791 10.93 1.09 13.81
C PRO A 791 9.41 0.96 13.83
N PRO A 792 8.85 -0.27 14.01
CA PRO A 792 7.41 -0.45 14.10
C PRO A 792 6.87 0.07 15.44
N ILE A 793 5.56 0.36 15.50
CA ILE A 793 4.86 0.56 16.78
C ILE A 793 4.70 -0.76 17.55
N GLY A 794 4.99 -1.90 16.91
CA GLY A 794 5.02 -3.22 17.51
C GLY A 794 3.69 -3.94 17.54
N SER A 795 3.61 -4.95 18.45
CA SER A 795 2.44 -5.79 18.64
C SER A 795 1.61 -5.31 19.84
N PRO A 796 0.28 -5.58 19.83
CA PRO A 796 -0.58 -5.20 20.95
C PRO A 796 -0.12 -5.86 22.25
N VAL A 797 -0.19 -5.08 23.34
CA VAL A 797 0.07 -5.61 24.69
C VAL A 797 -1.06 -6.56 25.11
N PRO A 798 -0.81 -7.52 26.02
CA PRO A 798 -1.81 -8.47 26.47
C PRO A 798 -3.00 -7.79 27.13
N GLY A 799 -3.97 -7.42 26.81
CA GLY A 799 -5.13 -6.69 27.32
C GLY A 799 -5.61 -5.63 26.32
N ALA A 800 -4.82 -5.44 25.24
CA ALA A 800 -5.22 -4.58 24.13
C ALA A 800 -5.38 -5.40 22.86
N ALA A 801 -6.24 -4.96 21.97
CA ALA A 801 -6.34 -5.43 20.59
C ALA A 801 -6.14 -4.26 19.63
N LEU A 802 -5.63 -4.54 18.44
CA LEU A 802 -5.42 -3.58 17.38
C LEU A 802 -6.12 -4.06 16.11
N PHE A 803 -6.86 -3.18 15.45
CA PHE A 803 -7.51 -3.47 14.18
C PHE A 803 -7.18 -2.36 13.19
N VAL A 804 -6.78 -2.75 11.99
CA VAL A 804 -6.64 -1.81 10.88
C VAL A 804 -7.90 -1.96 10.02
N LEU A 805 -8.70 -0.91 9.95
CA LEU A 805 -10.02 -0.93 9.34
C LEU A 805 -10.11 0.09 8.21
N ASP A 806 -10.96 -0.21 7.23
CA ASP A 806 -11.34 0.75 6.18
C ASP A 806 -12.37 1.77 6.68
N GLY A 807 -12.77 2.71 5.82
CA GLY A 807 -13.78 3.73 6.14
C GLY A 807 -15.19 3.17 6.46
N TRP A 808 -15.40 1.88 6.29
CA TRP A 808 -16.63 1.18 6.66
C TRP A 808 -16.48 0.29 7.90
N LEU A 809 -15.38 0.46 8.63
CA LEU A 809 -15.03 -0.30 9.84
C LEU A 809 -14.82 -1.81 9.57
N ARG A 810 -14.33 -2.18 8.39
CA ARG A 810 -14.00 -3.56 8.06
C ARG A 810 -12.50 -3.79 8.08
N PRO A 811 -12.04 -4.98 8.48
CA PRO A 811 -10.61 -5.31 8.42
C PRO A 811 -10.09 -5.18 6.98
N VAL A 812 -8.93 -4.55 6.85
CA VAL A 812 -8.22 -4.47 5.57
C VAL A 812 -7.23 -5.63 5.45
N PRO A 813 -6.93 -6.09 4.23
CA PRO A 813 -5.89 -7.09 4.00
C PRO A 813 -4.51 -6.63 4.50
N VAL A 814 -3.63 -7.58 4.83
CA VAL A 814 -2.24 -7.28 5.19
C VAL A 814 -1.56 -6.47 4.06
N GLY A 815 -0.88 -5.39 4.45
CA GLY A 815 -0.22 -4.47 3.53
C GLY A 815 -1.10 -3.32 3.02
N VAL A 816 -2.40 -3.37 3.24
CA VAL A 816 -3.33 -2.28 2.90
C VAL A 816 -3.36 -1.26 4.03
N VAL A 817 -3.32 0.02 3.67
CA VAL A 817 -3.43 1.15 4.60
C VAL A 817 -4.88 1.30 5.07
N GLY A 818 -5.07 1.47 6.38
CA GLY A 818 -6.37 1.74 7.00
C GLY A 818 -6.23 2.53 8.28
N GLU A 819 -7.34 2.79 8.94
CA GLU A 819 -7.38 3.48 10.23
C GLU A 819 -7.15 2.50 11.38
N LEU A 820 -6.30 2.88 12.34
CA LEU A 820 -5.95 2.04 13.47
C LEU A 820 -6.96 2.19 14.62
N TYR A 821 -7.71 1.13 14.88
CA TYR A 821 -8.64 1.02 16.01
C TYR A 821 -8.00 0.27 17.17
N GLN A 822 -8.18 0.78 18.39
CA GLN A 822 -7.43 0.36 19.59
C GLN A 822 -8.36 0.03 20.75
N PRO A 823 -9.20 -0.99 20.68
CA PRO A 823 -9.97 -1.41 21.85
C PRO A 823 -9.02 -2.01 22.90
N LYS A 824 -9.25 -1.61 24.16
CA LYS A 824 -8.57 -2.18 25.33
C LYS A 824 -9.63 -2.66 26.31
N VAL A 825 -9.38 -3.79 26.96
CA VAL A 825 -10.24 -4.26 28.04
C VAL A 825 -10.05 -3.32 29.22
N LEU A 826 -11.07 -2.52 29.50
CA LEU A 826 -11.08 -1.51 30.56
C LEU A 826 -11.71 -2.08 31.82
#